data_4e7646ba03e07104da085224c7a398b3
#
_entry.id   4e7646ba03e07104da085224c7a398b3
#
_cell.length_a   1.000
_cell.length_b   1.000
_cell.length_c   1.000
_cell.angle_alpha   90.00
_cell.angle_beta   90.00
_cell.angle_gamma   90.00
#
_symmetry.space_group_name_H-M   'P 1'
#
loop_
_entity.id
_entity.type
_entity.pdbx_description
1 polymer ?
#
loop_
_entity_poly.entity_id
_entity_poly.type
_entity_poly.pdbx_seq_one_letter_code
_entity_poly.pdbx_strand_id
1 'polypeptide(L)'
;MKKTNHFYRFCALALSCLLLISLLPVTQVLADGDGAIHIKSAEDLRSLAHSCTLDSWSRGKTVVLDNDIALTDDDELPIPTFGGTFNGNSHTISGLSITQSVSPAGLFGVLQKDAVIKNLNVEGTVTPSGDSENIGGIVGENHGTIESCTFNGSVSGKRSVGGIAGSNLATGIVRACDASGAIFGQSMTGGIVGENLGSIVSCRGRAYVNIESTDPSIDLSNLNLEFSLDLAKLSRADTLNTAIDTGGIAGYSSGAIASSTNYAAVGYQHIGYNIGGVVGRSSGQILACSNEGAVCGRKDVGGIAGQMEPYVRTQVSASQLSRIQSQIKELDSLVKKAVNDAEYGSSEISDRLDLISGYLSDASDAANDVTIDVDPDAIPQPSISIDGDFDPDDFDPENPTLPDINVSFDQDFDVSDVVTVSNINMVVGSVTAANSQLSMITDNVKNTSTALSADIRNISSKFNELTNTMFSAISSLTGGTGDLIVDASSVDINSVTLGKVSLSRNSGAVYGDVNTGGIAGSMAIEYTLDPEDDVTGHLSNIYRKQYEYKSIIQKCVNTGDVAGKRSYVGGIVGRMDLGYLTACETSSCTITNENGSYTGGIAGLTGATVLGNFSKCTLSGKKYVGGIVGSGVQENVDGSGSSVRWNY
;
A
#
# COMPACT_ATOMS: atom_id res chain seq x y z
N MET A 1 50.48 -47.72 21.65
CA MET A 1 50.79 -46.30 21.88
C MET A 1 51.09 -45.47 20.62
N LYS A 2 50.60 -45.81 19.42
CA LYS A 2 50.80 -44.99 18.18
C LYS A 2 49.54 -44.38 17.63
N LYS A 3 48.34 -44.66 18.12
CA LYS A 3 47.06 -44.12 17.63
C LYS A 3 46.62 -42.83 18.34
N THR A 4 47.11 -42.49 19.51
CA THR A 4 46.74 -41.30 20.29
C THR A 4 47.40 -40.03 19.77
N ASN A 5 48.58 -40.10 19.11
CA ASN A 5 49.30 -38.92 18.62
C ASN A 5 48.66 -38.28 17.36
N HIS A 6 47.87 -38.99 16.56
CA HIS A 6 47.19 -38.42 15.40
C HIS A 6 45.94 -37.66 15.78
N PHE A 7 45.24 -38.09 16.81
CA PHE A 7 44.06 -37.41 17.32
C PHE A 7 44.39 -36.03 17.91
N TYR A 8 45.45 -35.97 18.77
CA TYR A 8 45.90 -34.68 19.34
C TYR A 8 46.46 -33.71 18.29
N ARG A 9 47.09 -34.24 17.22
CA ARG A 9 47.56 -33.40 16.10
C ARG A 9 46.38 -32.88 15.25
N PHE A 10 45.33 -33.67 15.07
CA PHE A 10 44.12 -33.25 14.36
C PHE A 10 43.35 -32.23 15.19
N CYS A 11 43.19 -32.43 16.49
CA CYS A 11 42.56 -31.46 17.38
C CYS A 11 43.36 -30.13 17.48
N ALA A 12 44.70 -30.20 17.54
CA ALA A 12 45.55 -29.01 17.53
C ALA A 12 45.51 -28.26 16.21
N LEU A 13 45.39 -28.96 15.06
CA LEU A 13 45.23 -28.33 13.73
C LEU A 13 43.84 -27.68 13.61
N ALA A 14 42.77 -28.37 14.06
CA ALA A 14 41.41 -27.84 14.08
C ALA A 14 41.29 -26.63 15.00
N LEU A 15 41.95 -26.64 16.16
CA LEU A 15 41.96 -25.50 17.08
C LEU A 15 42.77 -24.32 16.52
N SER A 16 43.89 -24.59 15.81
CA SER A 16 44.66 -23.52 15.13
C SER A 16 43.93 -22.94 13.91
N CYS A 17 43.14 -23.75 13.17
CA CYS A 17 42.28 -23.24 12.10
C CYS A 17 41.12 -22.40 12.67
N LEU A 18 40.49 -22.79 13.78
CA LEU A 18 39.47 -22.02 14.48
C LEU A 18 40.05 -20.68 15.02
N LEU A 19 41.26 -20.68 15.55
CA LEU A 19 41.96 -19.48 16.00
C LEU A 19 42.39 -18.56 14.83
N LEU A 20 42.68 -19.13 13.65
CA LEU A 20 43.00 -18.36 12.44
C LEU A 20 41.74 -17.73 11.81
N ILE A 21 40.60 -18.38 11.91
CA ILE A 21 39.30 -17.84 11.46
C ILE A 21 38.85 -16.70 12.38
N SER A 22 39.14 -16.77 13.70
CA SER A 22 38.88 -15.67 14.65
C SER A 22 39.83 -14.49 14.54
N LEU A 23 40.86 -14.58 13.69
CA LEU A 23 41.83 -13.50 13.41
C LEU A 23 41.64 -12.85 12.03
N LEU A 24 40.61 -13.22 11.31
CA LEU A 24 40.17 -12.40 10.17
C LEU A 24 39.67 -11.07 10.76
N PRO A 25 40.15 -9.93 10.30
CA PRO A 25 39.64 -8.67 10.77
C PRO A 25 38.16 -8.61 10.32
N VAL A 26 37.26 -8.79 11.27
CA VAL A 26 35.90 -8.28 11.11
C VAL A 26 36.12 -6.78 10.99
N THR A 27 36.03 -6.25 9.79
CA THR A 27 36.05 -4.80 9.58
C THR A 27 34.77 -4.29 10.24
N GLN A 28 34.89 -3.95 11.53
CA GLN A 28 33.81 -3.22 12.20
C GLN A 28 33.73 -1.88 11.50
N VAL A 29 32.57 -1.58 10.96
CA VAL A 29 32.26 -0.23 10.48
C VAL A 29 32.33 0.69 11.70
N LEU A 30 33.44 1.42 11.83
CA LEU A 30 33.66 2.35 12.93
C LEU A 30 33.06 3.71 12.54
N ALA A 31 32.34 4.33 13.46
CA ALA A 31 31.91 5.71 13.30
C ALA A 31 33.11 6.65 13.22
N ASP A 32 33.08 7.57 12.25
CA ASP A 32 34.07 8.64 12.12
C ASP A 32 33.92 9.67 13.26
N GLY A 33 34.76 10.71 13.28
CA GLY A 33 34.81 11.69 14.35
C GLY A 33 33.56 12.53 14.59
N ASP A 34 32.58 12.48 13.67
CA ASP A 34 31.24 13.07 13.80
C ASP A 34 30.20 12.10 14.37
N GLY A 35 30.57 10.84 14.63
CA GLY A 35 29.70 9.80 15.15
C GLY A 35 28.85 9.07 14.08
N ALA A 36 29.00 9.40 12.80
CA ALA A 36 28.33 8.74 11.71
C ALA A 36 29.18 7.57 11.15
N ILE A 37 28.49 6.63 10.52
CA ILE A 37 29.10 5.53 9.77
C ILE A 37 29.12 5.94 8.29
N HIS A 38 30.30 6.04 7.71
CA HIS A 38 30.50 6.49 6.34
C HIS A 38 30.67 5.30 5.39
N ILE A 39 29.80 5.22 4.39
CA ILE A 39 29.80 4.20 3.34
C ILE A 39 30.44 4.80 2.09
N LYS A 40 31.57 4.28 1.67
CA LYS A 40 32.41 4.80 0.56
C LYS A 40 32.56 3.80 -0.59
N SER A 41 32.18 2.55 -0.35
CA SER A 41 32.38 1.44 -1.30
C SER A 41 31.33 0.36 -1.16
N ALA A 42 31.23 -0.54 -2.13
CA ALA A 42 30.37 -1.73 -2.06
C ALA A 42 30.76 -2.64 -0.88
N GLU A 43 32.05 -2.70 -0.50
CA GLU A 43 32.52 -3.46 0.65
C GLU A 43 31.99 -2.90 1.98
N ASP A 44 31.91 -1.56 2.11
CA ASP A 44 31.33 -0.94 3.29
C ASP A 44 29.84 -1.24 3.38
N LEU A 45 29.13 -1.25 2.23
CA LEU A 45 27.71 -1.58 2.17
C LEU A 45 27.46 -3.05 2.54
N ARG A 46 28.31 -3.99 2.08
CA ARG A 46 28.25 -5.40 2.51
C ARG A 46 28.51 -5.55 4.01
N SER A 47 29.46 -4.81 4.54
CA SER A 47 29.77 -4.80 5.97
C SER A 47 28.61 -4.28 6.80
N LEU A 48 27.90 -3.26 6.29
CA LEU A 48 26.66 -2.75 6.85
C LEU A 48 25.57 -3.85 6.82
N ALA A 49 25.36 -4.50 5.67
CA ALA A 49 24.37 -5.56 5.53
C ALA A 49 24.64 -6.71 6.51
N HIS A 50 25.89 -7.13 6.64
CA HIS A 50 26.29 -8.15 7.61
C HIS A 50 26.04 -7.71 9.05
N SER A 51 26.35 -6.46 9.41
CA SER A 51 26.11 -5.94 10.75
C SER A 51 24.60 -5.85 11.06
N CYS A 52 23.79 -5.55 10.06
CA CYS A 52 22.33 -5.45 10.16
C CYS A 52 21.61 -6.82 10.16
N THR A 53 22.33 -7.95 10.16
CA THR A 53 21.74 -9.25 10.52
C THR A 53 21.33 -9.28 11.99
N LEU A 54 21.88 -8.41 12.83
CA LEU A 54 21.40 -8.14 14.18
C LEU A 54 20.42 -6.97 14.14
N ASP A 55 19.16 -7.24 14.40
CA ASP A 55 18.04 -6.29 14.27
C ASP A 55 18.22 -5.01 15.11
N SER A 56 18.91 -5.10 16.25
CA SER A 56 19.18 -3.96 17.14
C SER A 56 20.42 -3.15 16.76
N TRP A 57 21.29 -3.70 15.90
CA TRP A 57 22.62 -3.11 15.68
C TRP A 57 22.56 -1.69 15.12
N SER A 58 21.67 -1.42 14.18
CA SER A 58 21.56 -0.13 13.50
C SER A 58 20.74 0.92 14.27
N ARG A 59 20.03 0.54 15.34
CA ARG A 59 19.19 1.45 16.12
C ARG A 59 20.00 2.64 16.67
N GLY A 60 19.47 3.84 16.44
CA GLY A 60 20.09 5.10 16.91
C GLY A 60 21.39 5.46 16.18
N LYS A 61 21.81 4.70 15.17
CA LYS A 61 23.00 5.03 14.38
C LYS A 61 22.62 5.86 13.16
N THR A 62 23.57 6.70 12.75
CA THR A 62 23.50 7.43 11.48
C THR A 62 24.50 6.82 10.51
N VAL A 63 24.01 6.48 9.32
CA VAL A 63 24.81 6.00 8.19
C VAL A 63 24.72 7.03 7.08
N VAL A 64 25.85 7.39 6.50
CA VAL A 64 25.95 8.40 5.42
C VAL A 64 26.66 7.80 4.23
N LEU A 65 26.06 7.95 3.06
CA LEU A 65 26.70 7.59 1.81
C LEU A 65 27.59 8.75 1.34
N ASP A 66 28.87 8.50 1.14
CA ASP A 66 29.86 9.53 0.76
C ASP A 66 30.13 9.59 -0.74
N ASN A 67 29.83 8.50 -1.46
CA ASN A 67 30.08 8.38 -2.90
C ASN A 67 28.94 7.60 -3.56
N ASP A 68 28.82 7.73 -4.88
CA ASP A 68 28.07 6.78 -5.68
C ASP A 68 28.71 5.40 -5.59
N ILE A 69 27.88 4.37 -5.48
CA ILE A 69 28.33 2.98 -5.36
C ILE A 69 27.75 2.17 -6.53
N ALA A 70 28.65 1.50 -7.27
CA ALA A 70 28.26 0.50 -8.25
C ALA A 70 28.39 -0.89 -7.64
N LEU A 71 27.27 -1.62 -7.58
CA LEU A 71 27.22 -3.01 -7.15
C LEU A 71 27.48 -3.95 -8.32
N THR A 72 27.91 -5.16 -7.99
CA THR A 72 28.11 -6.26 -8.92
C THR A 72 27.28 -7.47 -8.49
N ASP A 73 27.10 -8.46 -9.37
CA ASP A 73 26.31 -9.66 -9.07
C ASP A 73 26.86 -10.50 -7.90
N ASP A 74 28.12 -10.25 -7.49
CA ASP A 74 28.75 -10.92 -6.34
C ASP A 74 28.43 -10.21 -5.00
N ASP A 75 27.73 -9.07 -5.02
CA ASP A 75 27.40 -8.34 -3.81
C ASP A 75 26.19 -8.96 -3.10
N GLU A 76 26.44 -9.54 -1.93
CA GLU A 76 25.37 -10.15 -1.10
C GLU A 76 24.52 -9.05 -0.45
N LEU A 77 23.33 -8.82 -1.00
CA LEU A 77 22.29 -7.95 -0.50
C LEU A 77 20.95 -8.73 -0.51
N PRO A 78 19.94 -8.37 0.28
CA PRO A 78 19.62 -7.08 0.90
C PRO A 78 20.25 -6.86 2.27
N ILE A 79 20.17 -5.60 2.76
CA ILE A 79 20.33 -5.24 4.17
C ILE A 79 19.09 -5.78 4.90
N PRO A 80 19.22 -6.79 5.81
CA PRO A 80 18.03 -7.53 6.26
C PRO A 80 17.04 -6.64 7.04
N THR A 81 17.56 -5.86 8.00
CA THR A 81 16.75 -5.01 8.88
C THR A 81 17.52 -3.74 9.22
N PHE A 82 16.85 -2.59 9.16
CA PHE A 82 17.49 -1.31 9.49
C PHE A 82 16.64 -0.48 10.44
N GLY A 83 17.25 -0.01 11.54
CA GLY A 83 16.59 0.72 12.64
C GLY A 83 17.21 2.10 12.96
N GLY A 84 18.07 2.63 12.10
CA GLY A 84 18.75 3.91 12.27
C GLY A 84 18.33 4.96 11.25
N THR A 85 19.21 5.95 11.03
CA THR A 85 19.05 6.92 9.93
C THR A 85 20.06 6.61 8.82
N PHE A 86 19.59 6.30 7.62
CA PHE A 86 20.41 6.16 6.42
C PHE A 86 20.23 7.41 5.55
N ASN A 87 21.26 8.21 5.42
CA ASN A 87 21.28 9.37 4.55
C ASN A 87 22.09 9.07 3.28
N GLY A 88 21.41 8.90 2.18
CA GLY A 88 22.03 8.70 0.86
C GLY A 88 22.80 9.93 0.37
N ASN A 89 22.61 11.11 0.98
CA ASN A 89 23.31 12.35 0.64
C ASN A 89 23.23 12.69 -0.87
N SER A 90 22.13 12.29 -1.50
CA SER A 90 21.85 12.40 -2.94
C SER A 90 22.76 11.54 -3.85
N HIS A 91 23.55 10.64 -3.28
CA HIS A 91 24.32 9.66 -4.04
C HIS A 91 23.44 8.50 -4.55
N THR A 92 23.99 7.78 -5.52
CA THR A 92 23.33 6.67 -6.18
C THR A 92 23.97 5.33 -5.82
N ILE A 93 23.15 4.35 -5.48
CA ILE A 93 23.55 2.94 -5.45
C ILE A 93 22.99 2.32 -6.73
N SER A 94 23.87 1.96 -7.66
CA SER A 94 23.53 1.37 -8.95
C SER A 94 23.91 -0.11 -9.03
N GLY A 95 23.29 -0.84 -9.96
CA GLY A 95 23.57 -2.26 -10.16
C GLY A 95 22.96 -3.18 -9.11
N LEU A 96 21.97 -2.73 -8.35
CA LEU A 96 21.24 -3.60 -7.42
C LEU A 96 20.62 -4.79 -8.17
N SER A 97 20.92 -6.01 -7.73
CA SER A 97 20.43 -7.27 -8.34
C SER A 97 19.99 -8.24 -7.24
N ILE A 98 18.69 -8.36 -7.00
CA ILE A 98 18.12 -9.29 -6.03
C ILE A 98 17.28 -10.32 -6.77
N THR A 99 17.80 -11.54 -6.91
CA THR A 99 17.19 -12.66 -7.64
C THR A 99 16.99 -13.89 -6.76
N GLN A 100 17.63 -13.94 -5.58
CA GLN A 100 17.48 -15.03 -4.63
C GLN A 100 16.05 -15.05 -4.06
N SER A 101 15.62 -16.23 -3.59
CA SER A 101 14.34 -16.36 -2.90
C SER A 101 14.43 -15.71 -1.52
N VAL A 102 14.01 -14.46 -1.43
CA VAL A 102 13.97 -13.65 -0.21
C VAL A 102 12.69 -12.83 -0.16
N SER A 103 12.10 -12.73 1.03
CA SER A 103 10.88 -11.96 1.29
C SER A 103 10.86 -11.59 2.80
N PRO A 104 10.67 -10.31 3.16
CA PRO A 104 10.55 -9.13 2.30
C PRO A 104 11.86 -8.79 1.56
N ALA A 105 11.79 -8.15 0.39
CA ALA A 105 12.95 -7.83 -0.42
C ALA A 105 12.96 -6.38 -0.94
N GLY A 106 14.15 -5.81 -0.97
CA GLY A 106 14.52 -4.48 -1.45
C GLY A 106 15.99 -4.27 -1.13
N LEU A 107 16.56 -3.09 -1.40
CA LEU A 107 17.89 -2.78 -0.88
C LEU A 107 17.93 -2.98 0.66
N PHE A 108 16.83 -2.66 1.33
CA PHE A 108 16.53 -2.98 2.72
C PHE A 108 15.35 -3.96 2.78
N GLY A 109 15.49 -5.05 3.53
CA GLY A 109 14.38 -5.99 3.75
C GLY A 109 13.28 -5.35 4.60
N VAL A 110 13.62 -4.96 5.83
CA VAL A 110 12.71 -4.32 6.79
C VAL A 110 13.29 -3.00 7.29
N LEU A 111 12.49 -1.94 7.21
CA LEU A 111 12.76 -0.66 7.87
C LEU A 111 11.95 -0.58 9.16
N GLN A 112 12.62 -0.51 10.30
CA GLN A 112 11.97 -0.50 11.62
C GLN A 112 11.25 0.83 11.90
N LYS A 113 10.34 0.82 12.87
CA LYS A 113 9.69 2.02 13.39
C LYS A 113 10.76 3.05 13.84
N ASP A 114 10.48 4.32 13.59
CA ASP A 114 11.36 5.47 13.84
C ASP A 114 12.67 5.49 13.02
N ALA A 115 12.93 4.48 12.20
CA ALA A 115 14.04 4.49 11.27
C ALA A 115 13.75 5.41 10.07
N VAL A 116 14.81 5.98 9.50
CA VAL A 116 14.69 6.92 8.37
C VAL A 116 15.66 6.55 7.26
N ILE A 117 15.16 6.42 6.04
CA ILE A 117 15.96 6.40 4.81
C ILE A 117 15.66 7.68 4.04
N LYS A 118 16.68 8.46 3.73
CA LYS A 118 16.48 9.74 3.04
C LYS A 118 17.55 10.07 2.00
N ASN A 119 17.14 10.87 1.00
CA ASN A 119 18.03 11.42 -0.02
C ASN A 119 18.87 10.33 -0.73
N LEU A 120 18.27 9.19 -1.05
CA LEU A 120 18.93 8.04 -1.64
C LEU A 120 18.40 7.77 -3.04
N ASN A 121 19.30 7.58 -4.00
CA ASN A 121 18.94 7.09 -5.33
C ASN A 121 19.36 5.62 -5.47
N VAL A 122 18.47 4.78 -5.98
CA VAL A 122 18.74 3.35 -6.19
C VAL A 122 18.39 2.98 -7.63
N GLU A 123 19.28 2.26 -8.28
CA GLU A 123 19.10 1.74 -9.64
C GLU A 123 19.36 0.24 -9.68
N GLY A 124 18.45 -0.53 -10.31
CA GLY A 124 18.66 -1.96 -10.46
C GLY A 124 17.41 -2.80 -10.60
N THR A 125 17.54 -4.06 -10.23
CA THR A 125 16.50 -5.09 -10.40
C THR A 125 16.24 -5.80 -9.09
N VAL A 126 14.96 -5.86 -8.68
CA VAL A 126 14.50 -6.62 -7.51
C VAL A 126 13.43 -7.61 -7.99
N THR A 127 13.86 -8.82 -8.33
CA THR A 127 13.01 -9.88 -8.90
C THR A 127 13.28 -11.21 -8.20
N PRO A 128 13.00 -11.30 -6.89
CA PRO A 128 13.28 -12.52 -6.14
C PRO A 128 12.51 -13.71 -6.70
N SER A 129 13.14 -14.87 -6.68
CA SER A 129 12.55 -16.11 -7.19
C SER A 129 11.52 -16.68 -6.21
N GLY A 130 10.55 -17.45 -6.74
CA GLY A 130 9.50 -18.10 -5.95
C GLY A 130 8.29 -17.18 -5.68
N ASP A 131 7.47 -17.58 -4.71
CA ASP A 131 6.26 -16.86 -4.30
C ASP A 131 6.63 -15.71 -3.34
N SER A 132 7.34 -14.69 -3.84
CA SER A 132 7.87 -13.60 -3.03
C SER A 132 6.84 -12.49 -2.82
N GLU A 133 6.72 -12.04 -1.58
CA GLU A 133 5.80 -10.99 -1.12
C GLU A 133 6.56 -9.82 -0.47
N ASN A 134 5.95 -8.65 -0.39
CA ASN A 134 6.55 -7.43 0.16
C ASN A 134 7.85 -7.06 -0.54
N ILE A 135 7.74 -6.76 -1.83
CA ILE A 135 8.87 -6.49 -2.71
C ILE A 135 8.90 -5.01 -3.11
N GLY A 136 9.96 -4.32 -2.73
CA GLY A 136 10.18 -2.92 -3.08
C GLY A 136 11.55 -2.69 -3.69
N GLY A 137 11.69 -1.62 -4.47
CA GLY A 137 13.00 -1.25 -5.01
C GLY A 137 13.98 -0.80 -3.93
N ILE A 138 13.48 -0.13 -2.89
CA ILE A 138 14.28 0.37 -1.77
C ILE A 138 14.01 -0.45 -0.50
N VAL A 139 12.76 -0.64 -0.12
CA VAL A 139 12.37 -1.31 1.13
C VAL A 139 11.35 -2.40 0.84
N GLY A 140 11.53 -3.59 1.38
CA GLY A 140 10.51 -4.64 1.33
C GLY A 140 9.31 -4.30 2.22
N GLU A 141 9.55 -4.08 3.51
CA GLU A 141 8.53 -3.78 4.52
C GLU A 141 8.91 -2.52 5.31
N ASN A 142 8.08 -1.47 5.23
CA ASN A 142 8.35 -0.18 5.85
C ASN A 142 7.47 0.07 7.08
N HIS A 143 8.09 0.26 8.24
CA HIS A 143 7.47 0.77 9.48
C HIS A 143 7.98 2.16 9.86
N GLY A 144 9.02 2.66 9.19
CA GLY A 144 9.69 3.93 9.41
C GLY A 144 9.34 4.98 8.36
N THR A 145 10.29 5.85 8.06
CA THR A 145 10.13 6.93 7.09
C THR A 145 11.09 6.74 5.90
N ILE A 146 10.54 6.79 4.68
CA ILE A 146 11.30 6.86 3.44
C ILE A 146 11.02 8.23 2.82
N GLU A 147 12.06 9.06 2.70
CA GLU A 147 11.90 10.46 2.31
C GLU A 147 12.88 10.87 1.21
N SER A 148 12.37 11.56 0.19
CA SER A 148 13.20 12.13 -0.89
C SER A 148 14.11 11.08 -1.54
N CYS A 149 13.60 9.88 -1.76
CA CYS A 149 14.31 8.77 -2.36
C CYS A 149 13.82 8.48 -3.78
N THR A 150 14.70 7.99 -4.63
CA THR A 150 14.34 7.59 -5.98
C THR A 150 14.69 6.13 -6.25
N PHE A 151 13.85 5.45 -7.02
CA PHE A 151 14.15 4.14 -7.59
C PHE A 151 13.97 4.17 -9.10
N ASN A 152 14.94 3.64 -9.81
CA ASN A 152 14.87 3.46 -11.26
C ASN A 152 15.27 2.02 -11.63
N GLY A 153 14.33 1.26 -12.18
CA GLY A 153 14.63 -0.11 -12.54
C GLY A 153 13.42 -1.02 -12.67
N SER A 154 13.60 -2.30 -12.34
CA SER A 154 12.54 -3.29 -12.41
C SER A 154 12.30 -3.95 -11.06
N VAL A 155 11.03 -4.04 -10.67
CA VAL A 155 10.59 -4.79 -9.49
C VAL A 155 9.55 -5.81 -9.91
N SER A 156 9.70 -7.05 -9.44
CA SER A 156 8.71 -8.11 -9.72
C SER A 156 8.52 -9.01 -8.51
N GLY A 157 7.29 -9.39 -8.25
CA GLY A 157 6.92 -10.28 -7.15
C GLY A 157 5.50 -10.81 -7.30
N LYS A 158 5.03 -11.55 -6.30
CA LYS A 158 3.68 -12.10 -6.32
C LYS A 158 2.67 -11.16 -5.68
N ARG A 159 2.97 -10.64 -4.51
CA ARG A 159 2.06 -9.82 -3.72
C ARG A 159 2.80 -8.66 -3.05
N SER A 160 2.09 -7.53 -2.89
CA SER A 160 2.60 -6.31 -2.28
C SER A 160 3.91 -5.87 -2.93
N VAL A 161 3.80 -5.46 -4.20
CA VAL A 161 4.95 -5.08 -5.05
C VAL A 161 4.92 -3.59 -5.33
N GLY A 162 5.99 -2.87 -5.02
CA GLY A 162 6.08 -1.42 -5.22
C GLY A 162 7.46 -0.94 -5.67
N GLY A 163 7.51 0.19 -6.35
CA GLY A 163 8.78 0.76 -6.82
C GLY A 163 9.68 1.26 -5.68
N ILE A 164 9.09 1.76 -4.60
CA ILE A 164 9.82 2.23 -3.41
C ILE A 164 9.70 1.20 -2.29
N ALA A 165 8.50 0.81 -1.91
CA ALA A 165 8.28 -0.16 -0.86
C ALA A 165 7.26 -1.23 -1.26
N GLY A 166 7.47 -2.46 -0.83
CA GLY A 166 6.49 -3.54 -0.99
C GLY A 166 5.26 -3.28 -0.15
N SER A 167 5.43 -3.20 1.16
CA SER A 167 4.39 -2.83 2.12
C SER A 167 4.80 -1.61 2.93
N ASN A 168 3.88 -0.66 3.09
CA ASN A 168 3.99 0.48 3.98
C ASN A 168 3.00 0.30 5.12
N LEU A 169 3.48 -0.10 6.28
CA LEU A 169 2.64 -0.45 7.41
C LEU A 169 2.11 0.80 8.12
N ALA A 170 1.28 0.61 9.14
CA ALA A 170 0.49 1.67 9.75
C ALA A 170 1.31 2.87 10.28
N THR A 171 2.53 2.64 10.77
CA THR A 171 3.46 3.69 11.21
C THR A 171 4.37 4.18 10.08
N GLY A 172 4.29 3.54 8.91
CA GLY A 172 5.16 3.80 7.78
C GLY A 172 4.79 5.09 7.03
N ILE A 173 5.78 5.88 6.67
CA ILE A 173 5.63 7.11 5.89
C ILE A 173 6.52 7.00 4.65
N VAL A 174 5.92 7.23 3.47
CA VAL A 174 6.64 7.37 2.21
C VAL A 174 6.34 8.76 1.65
N ARG A 175 7.35 9.65 1.62
CA ARG A 175 7.13 11.02 1.18
C ARG A 175 8.17 11.54 0.19
N ALA A 176 7.72 12.36 -0.74
CA ALA A 176 8.57 13.01 -1.74
C ALA A 176 9.44 12.01 -2.53
N CYS A 177 8.96 10.77 -2.73
CA CYS A 177 9.67 9.72 -3.43
C CYS A 177 9.24 9.63 -4.90
N ASP A 178 10.15 9.17 -5.76
CA ASP A 178 9.92 9.01 -7.20
C ASP A 178 10.31 7.58 -7.62
N ALA A 179 9.46 6.88 -8.35
CA ALA A 179 9.79 5.57 -8.90
C ALA A 179 9.59 5.56 -10.41
N SER A 180 10.58 5.05 -11.14
CA SER A 180 10.56 4.92 -12.59
C SER A 180 11.01 3.51 -13.02
N GLY A 181 10.75 3.15 -14.27
CA GLY A 181 11.03 1.81 -14.80
C GLY A 181 9.78 0.96 -14.91
N ALA A 182 9.80 -0.30 -14.44
CA ALA A 182 8.69 -1.23 -14.62
C ALA A 182 8.44 -2.08 -13.37
N ILE A 183 7.17 -2.16 -12.97
CA ILE A 183 6.74 -2.89 -11.78
C ILE A 183 5.73 -3.96 -12.19
N PHE A 184 5.97 -5.19 -11.79
CA PHE A 184 5.11 -6.33 -12.12
C PHE A 184 4.72 -7.12 -10.87
N GLY A 185 3.43 -7.38 -10.70
CA GLY A 185 2.92 -8.18 -9.59
C GLY A 185 1.57 -8.81 -9.91
N GLN A 186 1.19 -9.80 -9.09
CA GLN A 186 -0.07 -10.51 -9.25
C GLN A 186 -1.19 -9.86 -8.43
N SER A 187 -0.86 -9.34 -7.25
CA SER A 187 -1.82 -8.63 -6.41
C SER A 187 -1.16 -7.52 -5.60
N MET A 188 -1.91 -6.47 -5.31
CA MET A 188 -1.42 -5.29 -4.57
C MET A 188 -0.15 -4.74 -5.21
N THR A 189 -0.24 -4.32 -6.47
CA THR A 189 0.90 -3.81 -7.23
C THR A 189 0.77 -2.31 -7.42
N GLY A 190 1.76 -1.55 -6.94
CA GLY A 190 1.77 -0.10 -7.03
C GLY A 190 3.05 0.49 -7.60
N GLY A 191 2.96 1.61 -8.28
CA GLY A 191 4.13 2.30 -8.80
C GLY A 191 5.08 2.78 -7.71
N ILE A 192 4.57 3.13 -6.53
CA ILE A 192 5.34 3.54 -5.34
C ILE A 192 5.30 2.47 -4.27
N VAL A 193 4.11 2.04 -3.86
CA VAL A 193 3.92 1.07 -2.76
C VAL A 193 2.95 -0.01 -3.20
N GLY A 194 3.23 -1.27 -2.89
CA GLY A 194 2.30 -2.37 -3.15
C GLY A 194 1.07 -2.29 -2.26
N GLU A 195 1.25 -2.34 -0.96
CA GLU A 195 0.22 -2.26 0.07
C GLU A 195 0.48 -1.08 1.02
N ASN A 196 -0.48 -0.18 1.17
CA ASN A 196 -0.36 0.98 2.04
C ASN A 196 -1.39 0.95 3.18
N LEU A 197 -0.92 0.80 4.40
CA LEU A 197 -1.68 0.94 5.64
C LEU A 197 -1.34 2.26 6.36
N GLY A 198 -0.21 2.88 6.01
CA GLY A 198 0.32 4.12 6.55
C GLY A 198 0.03 5.34 5.65
N SER A 199 1.05 6.16 5.40
CA SER A 199 0.91 7.40 4.65
C SER A 199 1.84 7.47 3.45
N ILE A 200 1.29 7.91 2.30
CA ILE A 200 2.04 8.23 1.07
C ILE A 200 1.76 9.69 0.73
N VAL A 201 2.79 10.53 0.66
CA VAL A 201 2.62 11.98 0.46
C VAL A 201 3.60 12.52 -0.57
N SER A 202 3.10 13.33 -1.50
CA SER A 202 3.89 14.04 -2.51
C SER A 202 4.79 13.14 -3.35
N CYS A 203 4.38 11.89 -3.60
CA CYS A 203 5.13 10.92 -4.38
C CYS A 203 4.77 10.97 -5.87
N ARG A 204 5.70 10.54 -6.73
CA ARG A 204 5.54 10.54 -8.18
C ARG A 204 5.74 9.13 -8.74
N GLY A 205 4.67 8.55 -9.27
CA GLY A 205 4.69 7.28 -10.00
C GLY A 205 5.03 7.54 -11.47
N ARG A 206 6.23 7.17 -11.90
CA ARG A 206 6.68 7.21 -13.29
C ARG A 206 6.99 5.82 -13.83
N ALA A 207 6.86 4.81 -12.99
CA ALA A 207 7.04 3.42 -13.38
C ALA A 207 5.78 2.91 -14.08
N TYR A 208 5.96 2.16 -15.15
CA TYR A 208 4.89 1.39 -15.77
C TYR A 208 4.49 0.22 -14.86
N VAL A 209 3.21 0.06 -14.61
CA VAL A 209 2.70 -0.93 -13.65
C VAL A 209 1.80 -1.93 -14.35
N ASN A 210 2.20 -3.21 -14.37
CA ASN A 210 1.44 -4.30 -14.99
C ASN A 210 0.98 -3.99 -16.42
N ILE A 211 1.93 -3.63 -17.30
CA ILE A 211 1.65 -3.33 -18.72
C ILE A 211 2.19 -4.40 -19.65
N GLU A 212 1.58 -4.57 -20.83
CA GLU A 212 2.14 -5.42 -21.89
C GLU A 212 3.23 -4.67 -22.65
N SER A 213 4.36 -5.34 -22.88
CA SER A 213 5.47 -4.79 -23.70
C SER A 213 5.11 -4.56 -25.18
N THR A 214 3.93 -5.01 -25.60
CA THR A 214 3.45 -4.94 -26.98
C THR A 214 2.41 -3.84 -27.20
N ASP A 215 2.09 -3.03 -26.16
CA ASP A 215 1.18 -1.90 -26.33
C ASP A 215 1.87 -0.82 -27.18
N PRO A 216 1.39 -0.54 -28.41
CA PRO A 216 2.03 0.42 -29.31
C PRO A 216 1.89 1.87 -28.82
N SER A 217 1.05 2.14 -27.80
CA SER A 217 0.93 3.46 -27.18
C SER A 217 2.00 3.74 -26.13
N ILE A 218 2.75 2.71 -25.73
CA ILE A 218 3.78 2.79 -24.70
C ILE A 218 5.14 2.63 -25.35
N ASP A 219 5.86 3.74 -25.44
CA ASP A 219 7.25 3.73 -25.94
C ASP A 219 8.20 3.25 -24.84
N LEU A 220 8.44 1.95 -24.79
CA LEU A 220 9.40 1.33 -23.88
C LEU A 220 10.86 1.51 -24.33
N SER A 221 11.10 2.10 -25.51
CA SER A 221 12.44 2.28 -26.06
C SER A 221 13.32 3.27 -25.29
N ASN A 222 12.69 4.15 -24.50
CA ASN A 222 13.37 5.08 -23.61
C ASN A 222 13.66 4.50 -22.21
N LEU A 223 13.09 3.35 -21.88
CA LEU A 223 13.51 2.58 -20.72
C LEU A 223 14.84 1.92 -21.11
N ASN A 224 15.89 2.21 -20.38
CA ASN A 224 17.18 1.57 -20.54
C ASN A 224 17.10 0.14 -20.01
N LEU A 225 16.19 -0.66 -20.63
CA LEU A 225 15.95 -2.06 -20.32
C LEU A 225 17.05 -2.90 -21.00
N GLU A 226 18.31 -2.72 -20.60
CA GLU A 226 19.32 -3.75 -20.82
C GLU A 226 19.03 -5.01 -19.98
N PHE A 227 17.96 -4.98 -19.24
CA PHE A 227 17.43 -6.13 -18.51
C PHE A 227 16.60 -6.98 -19.45
N SER A 228 17.11 -8.18 -19.74
CA SER A 228 16.32 -9.25 -20.34
C SER A 228 15.23 -9.70 -19.34
N LEU A 229 14.26 -8.83 -19.05
CA LEU A 229 12.99 -9.27 -18.50
C LEU A 229 12.41 -10.24 -19.52
N ASP A 230 12.49 -11.51 -19.18
CA ASP A 230 11.87 -12.56 -19.96
C ASP A 230 10.35 -12.48 -19.74
N LEU A 231 9.74 -11.41 -20.30
CA LEU A 231 8.29 -11.20 -20.32
C LEU A 231 7.55 -12.40 -20.92
N ALA A 232 8.27 -13.27 -21.65
CA ALA A 232 7.75 -14.54 -22.12
C ALA A 232 7.58 -15.59 -20.99
N LYS A 233 8.20 -15.39 -19.83
CA LYS A 233 8.00 -16.26 -18.64
C LYS A 233 6.80 -15.90 -17.80
N LEU A 234 6.24 -14.69 -17.92
CA LEU A 234 4.90 -14.41 -17.46
C LEU A 234 3.95 -15.10 -18.43
N SER A 235 3.65 -16.37 -18.18
CA SER A 235 2.70 -17.09 -19.03
C SER A 235 1.38 -16.34 -18.98
N ARG A 236 0.80 -16.06 -20.15
CA ARG A 236 -0.49 -15.36 -20.32
C ARG A 236 -1.62 -16.01 -19.51
N ALA A 237 -1.46 -17.28 -19.14
CA ALA A 237 -2.40 -18.02 -18.32
C ALA A 237 -2.29 -17.64 -16.83
N ASP A 238 -1.08 -17.32 -16.32
CA ASP A 238 -0.88 -16.94 -14.93
C ASP A 238 -1.28 -15.46 -14.67
N THR A 239 -1.19 -14.60 -15.70
CA THR A 239 -1.62 -13.19 -15.62
C THR A 239 -3.14 -13.01 -15.71
N LEU A 240 -3.86 -13.92 -16.36
CA LEU A 240 -5.31 -13.82 -16.53
C LEU A 240 -6.11 -13.88 -15.21
N ASN A 241 -5.56 -14.52 -14.18
CA ASN A 241 -6.23 -14.69 -12.89
C ASN A 241 -5.63 -13.87 -11.75
N THR A 242 -4.68 -12.99 -12.00
CA THR A 242 -3.79 -12.53 -10.94
C THR A 242 -3.41 -11.06 -10.95
N ALA A 243 -3.84 -10.25 -11.89
CA ALA A 243 -3.63 -8.81 -11.85
C ALA A 243 -4.74 -8.12 -11.05
N ILE A 244 -4.63 -8.16 -9.72
CA ILE A 244 -5.63 -7.65 -8.80
C ILE A 244 -5.06 -6.50 -8.00
N ASP A 245 -5.86 -5.45 -7.75
CA ASP A 245 -5.45 -4.30 -6.96
C ASP A 245 -4.17 -3.66 -7.53
N THR A 246 -4.26 -3.08 -8.71
CA THR A 246 -3.13 -2.45 -9.40
C THR A 246 -3.31 -0.93 -9.47
N GLY A 247 -2.30 -0.16 -9.03
CA GLY A 247 -2.37 1.30 -9.04
C GLY A 247 -1.05 1.98 -9.40
N GLY A 248 -1.12 3.18 -9.95
CA GLY A 248 0.07 3.96 -10.32
C GLY A 248 0.87 4.48 -9.11
N ILE A 249 0.24 4.58 -7.93
CA ILE A 249 0.89 4.93 -6.66
C ILE A 249 0.83 3.75 -5.70
N ALA A 250 -0.35 3.20 -5.42
CA ALA A 250 -0.49 2.05 -4.53
C ALA A 250 -1.39 0.97 -5.13
N GLY A 251 -1.08 -0.30 -4.90
CA GLY A 251 -1.98 -1.39 -5.29
C GLY A 251 -3.24 -1.41 -4.43
N TYR A 252 -3.07 -1.49 -3.13
CA TYR A 252 -4.12 -1.39 -2.12
C TYR A 252 -3.80 -0.30 -1.10
N SER A 253 -4.82 0.42 -0.62
CA SER A 253 -4.65 1.39 0.47
C SER A 253 -5.84 1.42 1.41
N SER A 254 -5.61 1.15 2.70
CA SER A 254 -6.51 1.52 3.80
C SER A 254 -6.00 2.73 4.59
N GLY A 255 -4.77 3.18 4.32
CA GLY A 255 -4.16 4.38 4.86
C GLY A 255 -4.45 5.63 4.03
N ALA A 256 -3.56 6.62 4.10
CA ALA A 256 -3.70 7.89 3.41
C ALA A 256 -2.77 7.98 2.19
N ILE A 257 -3.29 8.54 1.08
CA ILE A 257 -2.51 8.95 -0.08
C ILE A 257 -2.84 10.41 -0.36
N ALA A 258 -1.85 11.30 -0.30
CA ALA A 258 -2.05 12.72 -0.50
C ALA A 258 -1.05 13.33 -1.48
N SER A 259 -1.51 14.32 -2.26
CA SER A 259 -0.67 15.15 -3.15
C SER A 259 0.27 14.34 -4.07
N SER A 260 -0.11 13.12 -4.41
CA SER A 260 0.72 12.21 -5.22
C SER A 260 0.21 12.13 -6.65
N THR A 261 1.14 11.99 -7.61
CA THR A 261 0.80 12.00 -9.03
C THR A 261 1.35 10.78 -9.75
N ASN A 262 0.49 10.11 -10.51
CA ASN A 262 0.89 9.09 -11.46
C ASN A 262 1.01 9.69 -12.87
N TYR A 263 2.14 9.42 -13.52
CA TYR A 263 2.44 9.87 -14.90
C TYR A 263 2.47 8.72 -15.91
N ALA A 264 2.62 7.49 -15.46
CA ALA A 264 2.84 6.34 -16.32
C ALA A 264 1.58 5.50 -16.52
N ALA A 265 1.59 4.65 -17.53
CA ALA A 265 0.49 3.74 -17.80
C ALA A 265 0.37 2.63 -16.74
N VAL A 266 -0.87 2.22 -16.48
CA VAL A 266 -1.23 1.23 -15.46
C VAL A 266 -2.19 0.20 -16.04
N GLY A 267 -1.89 -1.07 -15.82
CA GLY A 267 -2.78 -2.19 -16.09
C GLY A 267 -2.71 -2.75 -17.51
N TYR A 268 -3.05 -4.02 -17.65
CA TYR A 268 -3.14 -4.73 -18.93
C TYR A 268 -4.49 -4.47 -19.60
N GLN A 269 -4.52 -4.40 -20.93
CA GLN A 269 -5.78 -4.31 -21.66
C GLN A 269 -6.64 -5.56 -21.44
N HIS A 270 -7.92 -5.37 -21.07
CA HIS A 270 -8.90 -6.43 -20.89
C HIS A 270 -8.55 -7.48 -19.80
N ILE A 271 -7.57 -7.20 -18.95
CA ILE A 271 -7.10 -8.10 -17.89
C ILE A 271 -7.00 -7.29 -16.60
N GLY A 272 -7.26 -7.94 -15.47
CA GLY A 272 -7.09 -7.36 -14.15
C GLY A 272 -8.36 -6.73 -13.58
N TYR A 273 -8.37 -6.68 -12.27
CA TYR A 273 -9.49 -6.23 -11.44
C TYR A 273 -9.01 -5.19 -10.46
N ASN A 274 -9.85 -4.17 -10.19
CA ASN A 274 -9.49 -3.06 -9.32
C ASN A 274 -8.25 -2.34 -9.82
N ILE A 275 -8.34 -1.69 -10.98
CA ILE A 275 -7.22 -1.01 -11.62
C ILE A 275 -7.44 0.50 -11.56
N GLY A 276 -6.51 1.22 -10.92
CA GLY A 276 -6.61 2.66 -10.77
C GLY A 276 -5.35 3.43 -11.12
N GLY A 277 -5.52 4.63 -11.62
CA GLY A 277 -4.38 5.49 -11.96
C GLY A 277 -3.55 5.90 -10.73
N VAL A 278 -4.17 5.98 -9.55
CA VAL A 278 -3.51 6.22 -8.27
C VAL A 278 -3.52 4.96 -7.41
N VAL A 279 -4.68 4.37 -7.21
CA VAL A 279 -4.81 3.19 -6.35
C VAL A 279 -5.71 2.14 -6.99
N GLY A 280 -5.31 0.88 -6.91
CA GLY A 280 -6.16 -0.23 -7.37
C GLY A 280 -7.44 -0.32 -6.56
N ARG A 281 -7.35 -0.54 -5.26
CA ARG A 281 -8.46 -0.62 -4.33
C ARG A 281 -8.18 0.17 -3.05
N SER A 282 -9.19 0.92 -2.57
CA SER A 282 -9.02 1.75 -1.38
C SER A 282 -10.24 1.81 -0.49
N SER A 283 -10.05 1.60 0.81
CA SER A 283 -10.96 1.99 1.88
C SER A 283 -10.41 3.17 2.70
N GLY A 284 -9.23 3.67 2.33
CA GLY A 284 -8.51 4.75 2.98
C GLY A 284 -8.93 6.14 2.51
N GLN A 285 -8.02 7.09 2.67
CA GLN A 285 -8.19 8.47 2.21
C GLN A 285 -7.32 8.74 0.99
N ILE A 286 -7.90 9.35 -0.04
CA ILE A 286 -7.18 9.87 -1.20
C ILE A 286 -7.47 11.36 -1.32
N LEU A 287 -6.45 12.19 -1.20
CA LEU A 287 -6.58 13.64 -1.13
C LEU A 287 -5.66 14.33 -2.15
N ALA A 288 -6.22 15.16 -3.01
CA ALA A 288 -5.48 16.02 -3.95
C ALA A 288 -4.46 15.23 -4.81
N CYS A 289 -4.81 14.03 -5.24
CA CYS A 289 -3.98 13.19 -6.10
C CYS A 289 -4.32 13.40 -7.58
N SER A 290 -3.36 13.12 -8.46
CA SER A 290 -3.54 13.26 -9.90
C SER A 290 -3.14 12.00 -10.65
N ASN A 291 -3.85 11.71 -11.73
CA ASN A 291 -3.44 10.74 -12.72
C ASN A 291 -3.37 11.38 -14.11
N GLU A 292 -2.22 11.22 -14.76
CA GLU A 292 -1.97 11.65 -16.14
C GLU A 292 -1.73 10.45 -17.07
N GLY A 293 -1.42 9.28 -16.50
CA GLY A 293 -1.17 8.05 -17.26
C GLY A 293 -2.44 7.38 -17.74
N ALA A 294 -2.35 6.61 -18.82
CA ALA A 294 -3.44 5.76 -19.27
C ALA A 294 -3.68 4.61 -18.28
N VAL A 295 -4.96 4.26 -18.06
CA VAL A 295 -5.37 3.17 -17.18
C VAL A 295 -6.15 2.14 -17.98
N CYS A 296 -5.71 0.89 -17.94
CA CYS A 296 -6.35 -0.21 -18.65
C CYS A 296 -6.69 -1.35 -17.70
N GLY A 297 -7.81 -2.03 -17.93
CA GLY A 297 -8.20 -3.17 -17.11
C GLY A 297 -9.44 -3.88 -17.63
N ARG A 298 -9.85 -4.93 -16.94
CA ARG A 298 -11.10 -5.64 -17.26
C ARG A 298 -12.29 -5.10 -16.46
N LYS A 299 -12.22 -5.10 -15.15
CA LYS A 299 -13.32 -4.71 -14.27
C LYS A 299 -12.84 -3.77 -13.17
N ASP A 300 -13.70 -2.85 -12.77
CA ASP A 300 -13.43 -1.82 -11.77
C ASP A 300 -12.19 -1.00 -12.13
N VAL A 301 -12.32 -0.25 -13.23
CA VAL A 301 -11.24 0.54 -13.81
C VAL A 301 -11.52 2.02 -13.63
N GLY A 302 -10.64 2.72 -12.91
CA GLY A 302 -10.82 4.13 -12.59
C GLY A 302 -9.57 4.98 -12.78
N GLY A 303 -9.77 6.24 -13.17
CA GLY A 303 -8.65 7.16 -13.37
C GLY A 303 -7.88 7.47 -12.07
N ILE A 304 -8.53 7.38 -10.91
CA ILE A 304 -7.91 7.54 -9.59
C ILE A 304 -7.95 6.22 -8.83
N ALA A 305 -9.12 5.64 -8.63
CA ALA A 305 -9.29 4.38 -7.90
C ALA A 305 -10.00 3.35 -8.78
N GLY A 306 -9.51 2.12 -8.83
CA GLY A 306 -10.23 1.01 -9.45
C GLY A 306 -11.53 0.77 -8.69
N GLN A 307 -11.41 0.42 -7.42
CA GLN A 307 -12.53 0.21 -6.52
C GLN A 307 -12.40 1.07 -5.26
N MET A 308 -13.45 1.79 -4.95
CA MET A 308 -13.64 2.44 -3.65
C MET A 308 -14.45 1.49 -2.76
N GLU A 309 -13.74 0.76 -1.89
CA GLU A 309 -14.39 0.06 -0.79
C GLU A 309 -14.90 1.07 0.24
N PRO A 310 -16.06 0.86 0.84
CA PRO A 310 -16.48 1.70 1.94
C PRO A 310 -15.57 1.47 3.15
N TYR A 311 -15.21 2.55 3.81
CA TYR A 311 -14.67 2.45 5.16
C TYR A 311 -15.79 1.97 6.10
N VAL A 312 -15.59 0.83 6.71
CA VAL A 312 -16.52 0.25 7.66
C VAL A 312 -16.02 0.51 9.07
N ARG A 313 -16.77 1.29 9.84
CA ARG A 313 -16.51 1.46 11.26
C ARG A 313 -16.93 0.19 12.01
N THR A 314 -15.99 -0.66 12.30
CA THR A 314 -16.22 -1.86 13.10
C THR A 314 -16.39 -1.46 14.56
N GLN A 315 -17.58 -1.57 15.11
CA GLN A 315 -17.79 -1.46 16.56
C GLN A 315 -17.44 -2.80 17.19
N VAL A 316 -16.21 -2.96 17.60
CA VAL A 316 -15.83 -4.05 18.51
C VAL A 316 -16.50 -3.79 19.84
N SER A 317 -17.19 -4.77 20.42
CA SER A 317 -17.79 -4.57 21.75
C SER A 317 -16.69 -4.29 22.79
N ALA A 318 -16.97 -3.43 23.78
CA ALA A 318 -16.01 -3.08 24.81
C ALA A 318 -15.43 -4.32 25.52
N SER A 319 -16.19 -5.40 25.63
CA SER A 319 -15.73 -6.67 26.21
C SER A 319 -14.76 -7.43 25.28
N GLN A 320 -14.97 -7.40 23.97
CA GLN A 320 -14.06 -8.02 23.00
C GLN A 320 -12.76 -7.23 22.90
N LEU A 321 -12.84 -5.89 22.86
CA LEU A 321 -11.67 -5.02 22.86
C LEU A 321 -10.84 -5.22 24.14
N SER A 322 -11.47 -5.24 25.30
CA SER A 322 -10.79 -5.49 26.58
C SER A 322 -10.11 -6.86 26.60
N ARG A 323 -10.70 -7.87 25.97
CA ARG A 323 -10.11 -9.20 25.84
C ARG A 323 -8.88 -9.19 24.92
N ILE A 324 -8.96 -8.54 23.76
CA ILE A 324 -7.83 -8.37 22.83
C ILE A 324 -6.69 -7.63 23.54
N GLN A 325 -6.96 -6.50 24.19
CA GLN A 325 -5.99 -5.73 24.97
C GLN A 325 -5.31 -6.58 26.06
N SER A 326 -6.09 -7.39 26.78
CA SER A 326 -5.57 -8.27 27.83
C SER A 326 -4.64 -9.34 27.24
N GLN A 327 -5.01 -9.92 26.11
CA GLN A 327 -4.21 -10.96 25.43
C GLN A 327 -2.91 -10.39 24.85
N ILE A 328 -2.94 -9.18 24.29
CA ILE A 328 -1.72 -8.47 23.82
C ILE A 328 -0.76 -8.24 24.99
N LYS A 329 -1.24 -7.76 26.13
CA LYS A 329 -0.42 -7.54 27.35
C LYS A 329 0.16 -8.84 27.91
N GLU A 330 -0.61 -9.92 27.93
CA GLU A 330 -0.14 -11.24 28.37
C GLU A 330 0.95 -11.74 27.42
N LEU A 331 0.75 -11.58 26.10
CA LEU A 331 1.69 -12.00 25.08
C LEU A 331 3.01 -11.20 25.18
N ASP A 332 2.95 -9.89 25.31
CA ASP A 332 4.12 -9.02 25.52
C ASP A 332 4.92 -9.42 26.79
N SER A 333 4.22 -9.77 27.87
CA SER A 333 4.86 -10.28 29.09
C SER A 333 5.61 -11.60 28.87
N LEU A 334 5.04 -12.52 28.07
CA LEU A 334 5.69 -13.79 27.71
C LEU A 334 6.91 -13.55 26.80
N VAL A 335 6.80 -12.62 25.86
CA VAL A 335 7.91 -12.24 24.98
C VAL A 335 9.07 -11.65 25.78
N LYS A 336 8.80 -10.69 26.67
CA LYS A 336 9.83 -10.10 27.57
C LYS A 336 10.51 -11.13 28.46
N LYS A 337 9.76 -12.15 28.93
CA LYS A 337 10.35 -13.27 29.66
C LYS A 337 11.29 -14.08 28.77
N ALA A 338 10.88 -14.39 27.55
CA ALA A 338 11.69 -15.12 26.59
C ALA A 338 12.95 -14.35 26.17
N VAL A 339 12.90 -13.02 26.05
CA VAL A 339 14.09 -12.16 25.84
C VAL A 339 15.13 -12.40 26.94
N ASN A 340 14.72 -12.33 28.22
CA ASN A 340 15.62 -12.56 29.33
C ASN A 340 16.22 -13.98 29.32
N ASP A 341 15.46 -14.98 28.90
CA ASP A 341 15.94 -16.37 28.82
C ASP A 341 16.82 -16.59 27.55
N ALA A 342 16.70 -15.73 26.53
CA ALA A 342 17.50 -15.75 25.30
C ALA A 342 18.86 -15.06 25.47
N GLU A 343 18.99 -14.01 26.28
CA GLU A 343 20.26 -13.28 26.50
C GLU A 343 21.43 -14.18 26.93
N TYR A 344 21.12 -15.34 27.49
CA TYR A 344 22.12 -16.34 27.90
C TYR A 344 22.48 -17.36 26.81
N GLY A 345 21.85 -17.31 25.63
CA GLY A 345 22.02 -18.38 24.65
C GLY A 345 22.08 -18.02 23.16
N SER A 346 21.46 -16.93 22.73
CA SER A 346 21.40 -16.52 21.31
C SER A 346 20.97 -15.07 21.17
N SER A 347 21.88 -14.21 20.74
CA SER A 347 21.57 -12.80 20.49
C SER A 347 20.54 -12.62 19.36
N GLU A 348 20.57 -13.45 18.32
CA GLU A 348 19.62 -13.38 17.20
C GLU A 348 18.16 -13.63 17.64
N ILE A 349 17.95 -14.59 18.52
CA ILE A 349 16.61 -14.88 19.05
C ILE A 349 16.15 -13.76 19.97
N SER A 350 17.05 -13.21 20.80
CA SER A 350 16.74 -12.07 21.67
C SER A 350 16.31 -10.86 20.85
N ASP A 351 17.04 -10.51 19.79
CA ASP A 351 16.75 -9.39 18.93
C ASP A 351 15.40 -9.54 18.22
N ARG A 352 15.05 -10.74 17.75
CA ARG A 352 13.72 -11.02 17.14
C ARG A 352 12.57 -10.96 18.15
N LEU A 353 12.80 -11.40 19.37
CA LEU A 353 11.82 -11.28 20.45
C LEU A 353 11.61 -9.82 20.84
N ASP A 354 12.66 -8.98 20.81
CA ASP A 354 12.52 -7.53 21.02
C ASP A 354 11.69 -6.86 19.92
N LEU A 355 11.86 -7.27 18.64
CA LEU A 355 10.99 -6.82 17.55
C LEU A 355 9.53 -7.22 17.78
N ILE A 356 9.27 -8.47 18.18
CA ILE A 356 7.93 -8.93 18.52
C ILE A 356 7.33 -8.07 19.64
N SER A 357 8.11 -7.75 20.68
CA SER A 357 7.66 -6.86 21.75
C SER A 357 7.33 -5.45 21.23
N GLY A 358 8.11 -4.92 20.28
CA GLY A 358 7.82 -3.66 19.61
C GLY A 358 6.47 -3.69 18.88
N TYR A 359 6.23 -4.69 18.04
CA TYR A 359 4.96 -4.85 17.33
C TYR A 359 3.76 -5.05 18.28
N LEU A 360 3.95 -5.74 19.40
CA LEU A 360 2.90 -5.90 20.40
C LEU A 360 2.61 -4.59 21.13
N SER A 361 3.62 -3.74 21.34
CA SER A 361 3.42 -2.38 21.84
C SER A 361 2.58 -1.56 20.87
N ASP A 362 2.92 -1.59 19.57
CA ASP A 362 2.15 -0.90 18.52
C ASP A 362 0.70 -1.42 18.45
N ALA A 363 0.50 -2.74 18.56
CA ALA A 363 -0.82 -3.35 18.62
C ALA A 363 -1.60 -2.90 19.89
N SER A 364 -0.92 -2.76 21.03
CA SER A 364 -1.53 -2.29 22.28
C SER A 364 -1.94 -0.82 22.19
N ASP A 365 -1.08 0.03 21.61
CA ASP A 365 -1.38 1.43 21.40
C ASP A 365 -2.55 1.59 20.44
N ALA A 366 -2.53 0.91 19.30
CA ALA A 366 -3.65 0.87 18.36
C ALA A 366 -4.96 0.37 19.01
N ALA A 367 -4.89 -0.64 19.88
CA ALA A 367 -6.07 -1.17 20.57
C ALA A 367 -6.60 -0.22 21.68
N ASN A 368 -5.75 0.65 22.23
CA ASN A 368 -6.18 1.68 23.18
C ASN A 368 -6.83 2.86 22.45
N ASP A 369 -6.44 3.13 21.22
CA ASP A 369 -6.91 4.24 20.38
C ASP A 369 -8.01 3.82 19.39
N VAL A 370 -8.80 2.82 19.68
CA VAL A 370 -9.95 2.40 18.83
C VAL A 370 -11.07 3.48 18.78
N THR A 371 -10.90 4.61 19.44
CA THR A 371 -11.71 5.81 19.20
C THR A 371 -11.03 6.67 18.15
N ILE A 372 -11.67 6.85 17.00
CA ILE A 372 -11.22 7.75 15.95
C ILE A 372 -11.34 9.18 16.47
N ASP A 373 -10.26 9.77 16.91
CA ASP A 373 -10.12 11.22 17.00
C ASP A 373 -9.10 11.64 15.90
N VAL A 374 -9.62 12.08 14.80
CA VAL A 374 -8.85 12.86 13.84
C VAL A 374 -9.03 14.29 14.32
N ASP A 375 -7.95 14.95 14.76
CA ASP A 375 -7.99 16.37 15.02
C ASP A 375 -8.15 17.11 13.68
N PRO A 376 -9.36 17.61 13.35
CA PRO A 376 -9.59 18.27 12.07
C PRO A 376 -8.81 19.59 11.97
N ASP A 377 -8.35 20.15 13.09
CA ASP A 377 -7.62 21.41 13.15
C ASP A 377 -6.09 21.20 12.94
N ALA A 378 -5.61 19.96 13.12
CA ALA A 378 -4.21 19.58 12.89
C ALA A 378 -3.89 19.29 11.40
N ILE A 379 -4.92 19.16 10.54
CA ILE A 379 -4.74 18.96 9.11
C ILE A 379 -4.58 20.32 8.45
N PRO A 380 -3.47 20.62 7.76
CA PRO A 380 -3.39 21.82 6.95
C PRO A 380 -4.52 21.77 5.93
N GLN A 381 -5.46 22.67 6.08
CA GLN A 381 -6.45 22.87 5.04
C GLN A 381 -5.67 23.31 3.81
N PRO A 382 -5.81 22.63 2.66
CA PRO A 382 -5.22 23.15 1.44
C PRO A 382 -5.70 24.58 1.27
N SER A 383 -4.80 25.53 1.11
CA SER A 383 -5.21 26.87 0.70
C SER A 383 -5.72 26.76 -0.73
N ILE A 384 -7.03 26.71 -0.86
CA ILE A 384 -7.71 26.72 -2.14
C ILE A 384 -7.93 28.20 -2.47
N SER A 385 -7.12 28.74 -3.36
CA SER A 385 -7.45 30.02 -3.99
C SER A 385 -8.25 29.70 -5.25
N ILE A 386 -9.47 30.15 -5.23
CA ILE A 386 -10.31 30.21 -6.43
C ILE A 386 -10.07 31.58 -7.00
N ASP A 387 -9.37 31.68 -8.14
CA ASP A 387 -9.25 32.95 -8.87
C ASP A 387 -10.57 33.20 -9.61
N GLY A 388 -11.41 34.01 -9.00
CA GLY A 388 -12.72 34.44 -9.50
C GLY A 388 -13.82 34.25 -8.44
N ASP A 389 -14.57 35.28 -8.20
CA ASP A 389 -15.82 35.21 -7.43
C ASP A 389 -16.83 34.36 -8.21
N PHE A 390 -17.00 33.10 -7.80
CA PHE A 390 -18.07 32.24 -8.29
C PHE A 390 -19.35 32.58 -7.56
N ASP A 391 -20.21 33.41 -8.19
CA ASP A 391 -21.59 33.56 -7.77
C ASP A 391 -22.45 32.52 -8.50
N PRO A 392 -23.11 31.60 -7.77
CA PRO A 392 -23.99 30.59 -8.38
C PRO A 392 -25.14 31.20 -9.19
N ASP A 393 -25.49 32.47 -8.93
CA ASP A 393 -26.56 33.17 -9.61
C ASP A 393 -26.09 33.88 -10.93
N ASP A 394 -24.76 33.98 -11.13
CA ASP A 394 -24.15 34.54 -12.34
C ASP A 394 -23.66 33.48 -13.34
N PHE A 395 -24.02 32.20 -13.13
CA PHE A 395 -23.62 31.11 -13.99
C PHE A 395 -24.28 31.22 -15.37
N ASP A 396 -23.46 31.49 -16.40
CA ASP A 396 -23.89 31.43 -17.79
C ASP A 396 -23.73 30.04 -18.37
N PRO A 397 -24.82 29.27 -18.58
CA PRO A 397 -24.74 27.93 -19.12
C PRO A 397 -24.27 27.84 -20.58
N GLU A 398 -24.25 28.98 -21.32
CA GLU A 398 -23.79 29.01 -22.71
C GLU A 398 -22.29 29.30 -22.85
N ASN A 399 -21.66 29.82 -21.79
CA ASN A 399 -20.21 30.08 -21.76
C ASN A 399 -19.62 29.91 -20.35
N PRO A 400 -19.57 28.70 -19.82
CA PRO A 400 -19.08 28.46 -18.46
C PRO A 400 -17.58 28.73 -18.36
N THR A 401 -17.20 29.84 -17.78
CA THR A 401 -15.84 30.08 -17.32
C THR A 401 -15.71 29.47 -15.91
N LEU A 402 -15.03 28.35 -15.80
CA LEU A 402 -14.69 27.77 -14.50
C LEU A 402 -13.51 28.54 -13.92
N PRO A 403 -13.55 28.84 -12.61
CA PRO A 403 -12.42 29.47 -11.94
C PRO A 403 -11.22 28.52 -11.92
N ASP A 404 -10.02 29.02 -12.11
CA ASP A 404 -8.79 28.28 -11.90
C ASP A 404 -8.66 27.95 -10.42
N ILE A 405 -8.69 26.65 -10.09
CA ILE A 405 -8.52 26.17 -8.73
C ILE A 405 -7.04 25.89 -8.52
N ASN A 406 -6.37 26.76 -7.80
CA ASN A 406 -5.01 26.51 -7.33
C ASN A 406 -5.05 25.91 -5.93
N VAL A 407 -4.58 24.68 -5.82
CA VAL A 407 -4.43 23.98 -4.54
C VAL A 407 -2.95 24.02 -4.14
N SER A 408 -2.63 24.74 -3.08
CA SER A 408 -1.29 24.74 -2.50
C SER A 408 -1.33 24.16 -1.09
N PHE A 409 -0.33 23.33 -0.78
CA PHE A 409 -0.10 22.79 0.55
C PHE A 409 1.12 23.48 1.17
N ASP A 410 1.08 23.68 2.47
CA ASP A 410 2.27 24.11 3.23
C ASP A 410 3.31 22.98 3.16
N GLN A 411 4.50 23.27 2.67
CA GLN A 411 5.56 22.26 2.43
C GLN A 411 6.21 21.75 3.72
N ASP A 412 5.97 22.39 4.85
CA ASP A 412 6.52 22.01 6.15
C ASP A 412 5.58 21.08 6.97
N PHE A 413 4.58 20.50 6.31
CA PHE A 413 3.58 19.66 6.96
C PHE A 413 4.14 18.29 7.35
N ASP A 414 4.19 18.00 8.66
CA ASP A 414 4.48 16.68 9.20
C ASP A 414 3.20 15.85 9.30
N VAL A 415 3.07 14.85 8.43
CA VAL A 415 1.90 13.95 8.39
C VAL A 415 1.77 13.11 9.65
N SER A 416 2.87 12.92 10.41
CA SER A 416 2.83 12.15 11.66
C SER A 416 1.91 12.76 12.72
N ASP A 417 1.66 14.07 12.65
CA ASP A 417 0.77 14.77 13.58
C ASP A 417 -0.73 14.64 13.22
N VAL A 418 -1.06 14.10 12.03
CA VAL A 418 -2.42 14.17 11.48
C VAL A 418 -3.14 12.84 11.39
N VAL A 419 -2.41 11.75 11.23
CA VAL A 419 -3.03 10.46 10.94
C VAL A 419 -2.78 9.47 12.06
N THR A 420 -3.55 9.59 13.11
CA THR A 420 -3.77 8.45 14.01
C THR A 420 -4.87 7.58 13.40
N VAL A 421 -4.53 6.76 12.41
CA VAL A 421 -5.44 5.74 11.90
C VAL A 421 -5.48 4.60 12.90
N SER A 422 -6.26 4.77 13.95
CA SER A 422 -6.49 3.74 14.93
C SER A 422 -7.73 2.94 14.58
N ASN A 423 -7.54 1.83 13.91
CA ASN A 423 -8.61 0.87 13.73
C ASN A 423 -8.11 -0.55 14.04
N ILE A 424 -9.03 -1.47 14.13
CA ILE A 424 -8.73 -2.89 14.40
C ILE A 424 -7.76 -3.47 13.35
N ASN A 425 -7.69 -2.90 12.16
CA ASN A 425 -6.77 -3.34 11.11
C ASN A 425 -5.31 -3.05 11.47
N MET A 426 -5.03 -1.96 12.22
CA MET A 426 -3.68 -1.71 12.75
C MET A 426 -3.28 -2.76 13.77
N VAL A 427 -4.22 -3.13 14.66
CA VAL A 427 -3.99 -4.23 15.62
C VAL A 427 -3.72 -5.53 14.87
N VAL A 428 -4.51 -5.83 13.84
CA VAL A 428 -4.31 -7.02 12.98
C VAL A 428 -2.96 -6.99 12.27
N GLY A 429 -2.59 -5.85 11.69
CA GLY A 429 -1.31 -5.66 11.00
C GLY A 429 -0.11 -5.90 11.93
N SER A 430 -0.10 -5.24 13.08
CA SER A 430 0.98 -5.38 14.07
C SER A 430 1.07 -6.79 14.65
N VAL A 431 -0.06 -7.43 14.96
CA VAL A 431 -0.09 -8.84 15.41
C VAL A 431 0.40 -9.79 14.32
N THR A 432 0.07 -9.54 13.06
CA THR A 432 0.55 -10.35 11.93
C THR A 432 2.06 -10.20 11.75
N ALA A 433 2.60 -8.98 11.83
CA ALA A 433 4.04 -8.72 11.77
C ALA A 433 4.78 -9.42 12.92
N ALA A 434 4.26 -9.34 14.15
CA ALA A 434 4.81 -10.06 15.29
C ALA A 434 4.82 -11.58 15.09
N ASN A 435 3.74 -12.15 14.54
CA ASN A 435 3.65 -13.58 14.26
C ASN A 435 4.61 -14.03 13.15
N SER A 436 4.87 -13.17 12.16
CA SER A 436 5.87 -13.42 11.12
C SER A 436 7.27 -13.56 11.73
N GLN A 437 7.67 -12.66 12.63
CA GLN A 437 8.95 -12.76 13.34
C GLN A 437 9.04 -14.04 14.20
N LEU A 438 7.94 -14.43 14.83
CA LEU A 438 7.88 -15.67 15.60
C LEU A 438 8.09 -16.92 14.74
N SER A 439 7.57 -16.94 13.52
CA SER A 439 7.76 -18.07 12.59
C SER A 439 9.24 -18.24 12.23
N MET A 440 9.97 -17.15 12.04
CA MET A 440 11.42 -17.17 11.75
C MET A 440 12.24 -17.71 12.94
N ILE A 441 11.78 -17.46 14.18
CA ILE A 441 12.40 -18.04 15.37
C ILE A 441 12.16 -19.56 15.43
N THR A 442 10.94 -20.02 15.15
CA THR A 442 10.59 -21.45 15.28
C THR A 442 11.38 -22.35 14.35
N ASP A 443 11.83 -21.86 13.22
CA ASP A 443 12.67 -22.60 12.28
C ASP A 443 14.12 -22.80 12.80
N ASN A 444 14.59 -21.93 13.69
CA ASN A 444 15.96 -21.92 14.24
C ASN A 444 16.10 -22.54 15.65
N VAL A 445 15.00 -22.92 16.29
CA VAL A 445 14.96 -23.34 17.73
C VAL A 445 15.67 -24.67 18.02
N LYS A 446 16.09 -25.44 17.02
CA LYS A 446 16.64 -26.82 17.23
C LYS A 446 17.87 -26.89 18.14
N ASN A 447 18.52 -25.75 18.44
CA ASN A 447 19.76 -25.72 19.25
C ASN A 447 19.63 -24.82 20.52
N THR A 448 18.43 -24.47 20.94
CA THR A 448 18.21 -23.58 22.10
C THR A 448 17.96 -24.32 23.40
N SER A 449 18.04 -23.60 24.54
CA SER A 449 17.73 -24.14 25.85
C SER A 449 16.30 -24.66 25.94
N THR A 450 16.07 -25.67 26.83
CA THR A 450 14.74 -26.24 27.04
C THR A 450 13.74 -25.19 27.55
N ALA A 451 14.19 -24.23 28.34
CA ALA A 451 13.37 -23.12 28.86
C ALA A 451 12.90 -22.21 27.72
N LEU A 452 13.83 -21.72 26.90
CA LEU A 452 13.52 -20.85 25.76
C LEU A 452 12.61 -21.54 24.74
N SER A 453 12.84 -22.83 24.46
CA SER A 453 11.96 -23.64 23.60
C SER A 453 10.54 -23.80 24.17
N ALA A 454 10.38 -23.80 25.50
CA ALA A 454 9.08 -23.82 26.14
C ALA A 454 8.39 -22.45 26.04
N ASP A 455 9.12 -21.35 26.23
CA ASP A 455 8.59 -20.01 26.12
C ASP A 455 8.13 -19.70 24.69
N ILE A 456 8.91 -20.04 23.67
CA ILE A 456 8.54 -19.87 22.25
C ILE A 456 7.25 -20.64 21.94
N ARG A 457 7.07 -21.86 22.45
CA ARG A 457 5.82 -22.62 22.28
C ARG A 457 4.63 -21.95 22.98
N ASN A 458 4.85 -21.39 24.17
CA ASN A 458 3.80 -20.67 24.89
C ASN A 458 3.40 -19.39 24.14
N ILE A 459 4.39 -18.65 23.63
CA ILE A 459 4.17 -17.46 22.79
C ILE A 459 3.36 -17.85 21.55
N SER A 460 3.76 -18.90 20.81
CA SER A 460 3.02 -19.38 19.62
C SER A 460 1.58 -19.76 19.95
N SER A 461 1.35 -20.43 21.09
CA SER A 461 0.00 -20.79 21.53
C SER A 461 -0.85 -19.56 21.83
N LYS A 462 -0.27 -18.53 22.45
CA LYS A 462 -0.96 -17.29 22.76
C LYS A 462 -1.22 -16.41 21.54
N PHE A 463 -0.33 -16.39 20.55
CA PHE A 463 -0.59 -15.77 19.25
C PHE A 463 -1.80 -16.40 18.56
N ASN A 464 -1.87 -17.74 18.54
CA ASN A 464 -3.03 -18.44 17.97
C ASN A 464 -4.33 -18.10 18.73
N GLU A 465 -4.27 -17.97 20.06
CA GLU A 465 -5.43 -17.58 20.88
C GLU A 465 -5.85 -16.13 20.56
N LEU A 466 -4.91 -15.20 20.49
CA LEU A 466 -5.16 -13.79 20.12
C LEU A 466 -5.75 -13.68 18.71
N THR A 467 -5.14 -14.33 17.73
CA THR A 467 -5.61 -14.38 16.35
C THR A 467 -7.03 -14.92 16.25
N ASN A 468 -7.33 -16.04 16.95
CA ASN A 468 -8.69 -16.57 17.01
C ASN A 468 -9.67 -15.63 17.70
N THR A 469 -9.25 -14.90 18.74
CA THR A 469 -10.09 -13.88 19.40
C THR A 469 -10.37 -12.73 18.46
N MET A 470 -9.38 -12.26 17.71
CA MET A 470 -9.53 -11.19 16.72
C MET A 470 -10.44 -11.63 15.57
N PHE A 471 -10.22 -12.81 14.99
CA PHE A 471 -11.13 -13.37 13.97
C PHE A 471 -12.54 -13.60 14.52
N SER A 472 -12.68 -14.04 15.79
CA SER A 472 -13.99 -14.18 16.42
C SER A 472 -14.63 -12.84 16.70
N ALA A 473 -13.88 -11.81 17.07
CA ALA A 473 -14.39 -10.45 17.23
C ALA A 473 -14.84 -9.88 15.87
N ILE A 474 -14.08 -10.10 14.82
CA ILE A 474 -14.42 -9.74 13.45
C ILE A 474 -15.58 -10.59 12.92
N SER A 475 -15.60 -11.90 13.14
CA SER A 475 -16.64 -12.82 12.66
C SER A 475 -17.87 -12.87 13.55
N SER A 476 -17.78 -12.60 14.88
CA SER A 476 -18.96 -12.44 15.76
C SER A 476 -19.77 -11.22 15.39
N LEU A 477 -19.17 -10.32 14.61
CA LEU A 477 -19.86 -9.27 13.90
C LEU A 477 -20.81 -9.84 12.81
N THR A 478 -20.79 -11.10 12.45
CA THR A 478 -21.60 -11.74 11.40
C THR A 478 -22.81 -12.58 11.88
N GLY A 479 -23.20 -12.59 13.16
CA GLY A 479 -24.18 -13.57 13.73
C GLY A 479 -25.36 -13.05 14.57
N GLY A 480 -25.86 -11.81 14.43
CA GLY A 480 -27.00 -11.28 15.21
C GLY A 480 -28.21 -10.88 14.37
N THR A 481 -29.41 -11.10 14.91
CA THR A 481 -30.70 -10.74 14.29
C THR A 481 -31.02 -9.28 14.57
N GLY A 482 -30.73 -8.40 13.64
CA GLY A 482 -31.08 -6.97 13.76
C GLY A 482 -30.25 -6.16 12.78
N ASP A 483 -30.70 -6.10 11.54
CA ASP A 483 -29.95 -5.55 10.43
C ASP A 483 -30.20 -4.05 10.33
N LEU A 484 -29.21 -3.23 10.60
CA LEU A 484 -29.18 -1.85 10.16
C LEU A 484 -27.80 -1.53 9.60
N ILE A 485 -27.70 -1.55 8.28
CA ILE A 485 -26.58 -0.94 7.56
C ILE A 485 -26.91 0.54 7.43
N VAL A 486 -26.09 1.41 8.00
CA VAL A 486 -26.30 2.86 7.93
C VAL A 486 -25.25 3.46 7.02
N ASP A 487 -25.69 4.05 5.92
CA ASP A 487 -24.82 4.87 5.08
C ASP A 487 -24.58 6.23 5.76
N ALA A 488 -23.42 6.40 6.37
CA ALA A 488 -22.98 7.64 6.99
C ALA A 488 -22.21 8.55 6.01
N SER A 489 -22.20 8.24 4.71
CA SER A 489 -21.45 8.99 3.70
C SER A 489 -21.92 10.44 3.55
N SER A 490 -23.16 10.73 3.92
CA SER A 490 -23.71 12.10 3.90
C SER A 490 -23.38 12.92 5.15
N VAL A 491 -22.88 12.28 6.22
CA VAL A 491 -22.52 12.93 7.48
C VAL A 491 -21.08 13.43 7.40
N ASP A 492 -20.88 14.69 7.74
CA ASP A 492 -19.54 15.32 7.76
C ASP A 492 -18.77 15.22 6.42
N ILE A 493 -19.46 15.47 5.29
CA ILE A 493 -18.88 15.40 3.94
C ILE A 493 -17.60 16.25 3.82
N ASN A 494 -17.51 17.34 4.56
CA ASN A 494 -16.36 18.25 4.54
C ASN A 494 -15.23 17.82 5.49
N SER A 495 -15.47 16.85 6.36
CA SER A 495 -14.43 16.35 7.24
C SER A 495 -13.41 15.49 6.49
N VAL A 496 -12.20 15.43 7.02
CA VAL A 496 -11.22 14.42 6.61
C VAL A 496 -11.66 13.09 7.19
N THR A 497 -11.79 12.07 6.35
CA THR A 497 -12.26 10.76 6.77
C THR A 497 -11.74 9.67 5.84
N LEU A 498 -11.59 8.47 6.37
CA LEU A 498 -11.36 7.28 5.56
C LEU A 498 -12.58 6.99 4.66
N GLY A 499 -12.39 6.18 3.63
CA GLY A 499 -13.41 5.91 2.62
C GLY A 499 -13.70 7.11 1.71
N LYS A 500 -12.72 8.01 1.52
CA LYS A 500 -12.94 9.25 0.79
C LYS A 500 -11.89 9.53 -0.28
N VAL A 501 -12.36 9.88 -1.47
CA VAL A 501 -11.56 10.51 -2.53
C VAL A 501 -12.00 11.95 -2.68
N SER A 502 -11.08 12.89 -2.57
CA SER A 502 -11.40 14.31 -2.70
C SER A 502 -10.30 15.13 -3.38
N LEU A 503 -10.72 16.22 -4.03
CA LEU A 503 -9.83 17.19 -4.70
C LEU A 503 -8.87 16.53 -5.72
N SER A 504 -9.21 15.34 -6.20
CA SER A 504 -8.33 14.54 -7.07
C SER A 504 -8.72 14.72 -8.54
N ARG A 505 -7.74 14.62 -9.43
CA ARG A 505 -7.92 14.88 -10.85
C ARG A 505 -7.43 13.73 -11.71
N ASN A 506 -8.23 13.36 -12.70
CA ASN A 506 -7.79 12.48 -13.79
C ASN A 506 -7.75 13.25 -15.12
N SER A 507 -6.62 13.16 -15.82
CA SER A 507 -6.46 13.61 -17.20
C SER A 507 -6.02 12.49 -18.14
N GLY A 508 -5.64 11.33 -17.59
CA GLY A 508 -5.31 10.13 -18.36
C GLY A 508 -6.55 9.45 -18.92
N ALA A 509 -6.41 8.78 -20.05
CA ALA A 509 -7.48 7.99 -20.64
C ALA A 509 -7.71 6.70 -19.81
N VAL A 510 -8.98 6.29 -19.69
CA VAL A 510 -9.40 5.11 -18.91
C VAL A 510 -10.11 4.12 -19.82
N TYR A 511 -9.59 2.89 -19.88
CA TYR A 511 -10.12 1.83 -20.73
C TYR A 511 -10.46 0.59 -19.88
N GLY A 512 -11.76 0.24 -19.78
CA GLY A 512 -12.21 -0.92 -19.05
C GLY A 512 -13.26 -1.73 -19.81
N ASP A 513 -13.49 -2.97 -19.38
CA ASP A 513 -14.59 -3.76 -19.94
C ASP A 513 -15.88 -3.55 -19.15
N VAL A 514 -15.81 -3.53 -17.83
CA VAL A 514 -16.95 -3.41 -16.91
C VAL A 514 -16.62 -2.44 -15.78
N ASN A 515 -17.55 -1.63 -15.33
CA ASN A 515 -17.39 -0.66 -14.26
C ASN A 515 -16.23 0.30 -14.53
N THR A 516 -16.37 1.16 -15.51
CA THR A 516 -15.32 2.07 -15.94
C THR A 516 -15.68 3.51 -15.59
N GLY A 517 -14.81 4.20 -14.84
CA GLY A 517 -15.07 5.57 -14.42
C GLY A 517 -13.84 6.48 -14.51
N GLY A 518 -14.07 7.76 -14.78
CA GLY A 518 -12.99 8.73 -14.87
C GLY A 518 -12.25 8.97 -13.54
N ILE A 519 -12.91 8.73 -12.41
CA ILE A 519 -12.32 8.80 -11.07
C ILE A 519 -12.32 7.42 -10.42
N ALA A 520 -13.46 6.73 -10.35
CA ALA A 520 -13.52 5.40 -9.77
C ALA A 520 -14.27 4.44 -10.68
N GLY A 521 -13.78 3.22 -10.83
CA GLY A 521 -14.47 2.16 -11.53
C GLY A 521 -15.74 1.79 -10.81
N SER A 522 -15.65 1.49 -9.51
CA SER A 522 -16.81 1.19 -8.66
C SER A 522 -16.71 1.82 -7.27
N MET A 523 -17.89 2.04 -6.66
CA MET A 523 -18.11 2.29 -5.24
C MET A 523 -19.00 1.15 -4.74
N ALA A 524 -18.38 0.07 -4.33
CA ALA A 524 -19.06 -1.18 -4.00
C ALA A 524 -18.29 -1.95 -2.95
N ILE A 525 -18.95 -2.95 -2.37
CA ILE A 525 -18.30 -3.89 -1.47
C ILE A 525 -18.08 -5.19 -2.23
N GLU A 526 -16.86 -5.68 -2.18
CA GLU A 526 -16.51 -6.96 -2.76
C GLU A 526 -16.12 -7.95 -1.67
N TYR A 527 -16.89 -9.04 -1.52
CA TYR A 527 -16.70 -10.01 -0.43
C TYR A 527 -15.80 -11.17 -0.76
N THR A 528 -15.95 -11.64 -1.96
CA THR A 528 -15.11 -12.66 -2.56
C THR A 528 -14.73 -12.10 -3.89
N LEU A 529 -13.47 -12.14 -4.20
CA LEU A 529 -13.00 -11.75 -5.51
C LEU A 529 -13.65 -12.67 -6.56
N ASP A 530 -14.86 -12.30 -6.97
CA ASP A 530 -15.52 -12.89 -8.12
C ASP A 530 -15.36 -11.94 -9.29
N PRO A 531 -14.41 -12.22 -10.17
CA PRO A 531 -14.09 -11.32 -11.25
C PRO A 531 -15.23 -11.10 -12.25
N GLU A 532 -16.20 -11.99 -12.33
CA GLU A 532 -17.21 -11.95 -13.38
C GLU A 532 -18.62 -11.57 -12.88
N ASP A 533 -18.95 -11.94 -11.65
CA ASP A 533 -20.26 -11.68 -11.08
C ASP A 533 -20.20 -10.56 -10.03
N ASP A 534 -20.76 -9.42 -10.36
CA ASP A 534 -21.20 -8.47 -9.34
C ASP A 534 -22.32 -9.13 -8.54
N VAL A 535 -21.98 -9.73 -7.42
CA VAL A 535 -22.91 -10.48 -6.59
C VAL A 535 -23.85 -9.53 -5.86
N THR A 536 -24.76 -8.92 -6.59
CA THR A 536 -25.90 -8.19 -6.02
C THR A 536 -26.91 -9.11 -5.33
N GLY A 537 -26.87 -10.42 -5.58
CA GLY A 537 -27.80 -11.40 -5.01
C GLY A 537 -27.40 -12.03 -3.68
N HIS A 538 -26.16 -11.90 -3.21
CA HIS A 538 -25.69 -12.56 -1.98
C HIS A 538 -25.38 -11.60 -0.83
N LEU A 539 -25.63 -10.30 -1.00
CA LEU A 539 -25.49 -9.29 0.04
C LEU A 539 -26.35 -9.56 1.29
N SER A 540 -27.48 -10.26 1.12
CA SER A 540 -28.42 -10.55 2.22
C SER A 540 -27.87 -11.48 3.31
N ASN A 541 -26.82 -12.24 3.06
CA ASN A 541 -26.31 -13.22 4.03
C ASN A 541 -25.09 -12.75 4.83
N ILE A 542 -24.41 -11.71 4.42
CA ILE A 542 -23.15 -11.23 5.05
C ILE A 542 -23.38 -9.97 5.88
N TYR A 543 -24.39 -9.14 5.54
CA TYR A 543 -24.75 -7.92 6.26
C TYR A 543 -25.84 -8.14 7.30
N ARG A 544 -25.52 -8.80 8.38
CA ARG A 544 -26.48 -8.94 9.47
C ARG A 544 -26.03 -8.21 10.74
N LYS A 545 -25.50 -6.96 10.60
CA LYS A 545 -25.13 -6.14 11.78
C LYS A 545 -25.17 -4.65 11.51
N GLN A 546 -25.25 -3.88 12.59
CA GLN A 546 -25.13 -2.43 12.57
C GLN A 546 -23.72 -2.05 12.09
N TYR A 547 -23.58 -1.66 10.85
CA TYR A 547 -22.38 -1.05 10.31
C TYR A 547 -22.71 0.36 9.87
N GLU A 548 -21.90 1.31 10.34
CA GLU A 548 -21.76 2.57 9.66
C GLU A 548 -20.69 2.41 8.60
N TYR A 549 -21.02 2.70 7.36
CA TYR A 549 -20.02 2.74 6.30
C TYR A 549 -19.96 4.15 5.68
N LYS A 550 -18.77 4.49 5.17
CA LYS A 550 -18.53 5.74 4.44
C LYS A 550 -17.83 5.43 3.12
N SER A 551 -18.38 5.93 2.02
CA SER A 551 -17.73 5.94 0.72
C SER A 551 -18.09 7.25 0.01
N ILE A 552 -17.11 8.14 -0.17
CA ILE A 552 -17.35 9.51 -0.62
C ILE A 552 -16.41 9.86 -1.76
N ILE A 553 -16.96 10.40 -2.85
CA ILE A 553 -16.19 11.09 -3.88
C ILE A 553 -16.64 12.55 -3.93
N GLN A 554 -15.73 13.48 -3.68
CA GLN A 554 -16.04 14.89 -3.54
C GLN A 554 -15.02 15.80 -4.25
N LYS A 555 -15.51 16.81 -4.98
CA LYS A 555 -14.67 17.84 -5.63
C LYS A 555 -13.57 17.23 -6.51
N CYS A 556 -13.88 16.17 -7.23
CA CYS A 556 -12.98 15.51 -8.17
C CYS A 556 -13.27 15.94 -9.59
N VAL A 557 -12.24 15.97 -10.43
CA VAL A 557 -12.34 16.42 -11.82
C VAL A 557 -11.82 15.34 -12.75
N ASN A 558 -12.62 14.99 -13.76
CA ASN A 558 -12.17 14.15 -14.87
C ASN A 558 -12.16 14.93 -16.18
N THR A 559 -11.00 14.96 -16.83
CA THR A 559 -10.81 15.51 -18.17
C THR A 559 -10.26 14.48 -19.17
N GLY A 560 -10.01 13.25 -18.69
CA GLY A 560 -9.55 12.15 -19.52
C GLY A 560 -10.71 11.41 -20.18
N ASP A 561 -10.50 10.88 -21.37
CA ASP A 561 -11.46 10.05 -22.07
C ASP A 561 -11.75 8.75 -21.28
N VAL A 562 -13.00 8.32 -21.30
CA VAL A 562 -13.42 7.09 -20.62
C VAL A 562 -14.07 6.16 -21.63
N ALA A 563 -13.51 4.97 -21.81
CA ALA A 563 -14.04 4.00 -22.76
C ALA A 563 -14.34 2.66 -22.07
N GLY A 564 -15.61 2.24 -22.12
CA GLY A 564 -16.07 0.95 -21.68
C GLY A 564 -16.47 0.05 -22.83
N LYS A 565 -16.32 -1.25 -22.65
CA LYS A 565 -16.67 -2.24 -23.68
C LYS A 565 -18.02 -2.91 -23.42
N ARG A 566 -18.43 -3.01 -22.15
CA ARG A 566 -19.65 -3.69 -21.71
C ARG A 566 -20.59 -2.74 -20.97
N SER A 567 -20.67 -2.81 -19.65
CA SER A 567 -21.66 -2.07 -18.87
C SER A 567 -21.05 -1.16 -17.82
N TYR A 568 -21.77 -0.13 -17.45
CA TYR A 568 -21.50 0.78 -16.35
C TYR A 568 -20.29 1.67 -16.63
N VAL A 569 -20.50 2.68 -17.47
CA VAL A 569 -19.48 3.66 -17.83
C VAL A 569 -19.90 5.05 -17.37
N GLY A 570 -19.07 5.71 -16.60
CA GLY A 570 -19.36 7.04 -16.08
C GLY A 570 -18.16 7.99 -16.14
N GLY A 571 -18.45 9.27 -16.30
CA GLY A 571 -17.40 10.28 -16.33
C GLY A 571 -16.65 10.42 -14.99
N ILE A 572 -17.32 10.10 -13.89
CA ILE A 572 -16.73 10.04 -12.55
C ILE A 572 -16.72 8.60 -12.04
N VAL A 573 -17.87 7.92 -11.98
CA VAL A 573 -17.98 6.56 -11.45
C VAL A 573 -18.68 5.65 -12.45
N GLY A 574 -18.12 4.48 -12.71
CA GLY A 574 -18.75 3.46 -13.55
C GLY A 574 -20.00 2.91 -12.88
N ARG A 575 -19.87 2.35 -11.69
CA ARG A 575 -20.95 1.78 -10.88
C ARG A 575 -20.86 2.24 -9.43
N MET A 576 -21.99 2.65 -8.87
CA MET A 576 -22.10 3.14 -7.50
C MET A 576 -23.25 2.43 -6.80
N ASP A 577 -22.94 1.42 -5.99
CA ASP A 577 -23.94 0.67 -5.21
C ASP A 577 -24.27 1.32 -3.87
N LEU A 578 -23.37 2.19 -3.38
CA LEU A 578 -23.45 2.85 -2.08
C LEU A 578 -22.67 4.17 -2.08
N GLY A 579 -22.87 5.00 -1.06
CA GLY A 579 -22.04 6.16 -0.79
C GLY A 579 -22.59 7.48 -1.33
N TYR A 580 -21.72 8.47 -1.43
CA TYR A 580 -22.05 9.86 -1.73
C TYR A 580 -21.09 10.48 -2.74
N LEU A 581 -21.64 10.99 -3.84
CA LEU A 581 -20.88 11.64 -4.90
C LEU A 581 -21.34 13.07 -5.07
N THR A 582 -20.44 14.05 -4.85
CA THR A 582 -20.83 15.46 -4.85
C THR A 582 -19.76 16.41 -5.35
N ALA A 583 -20.21 17.51 -5.93
CA ALA A 583 -19.37 18.61 -6.41
C ALA A 583 -18.23 18.15 -7.33
N CYS A 584 -18.46 17.11 -8.13
CA CYS A 584 -17.51 16.59 -9.10
C CYS A 584 -17.81 17.13 -10.50
N GLU A 585 -16.76 17.17 -11.33
CA GLU A 585 -16.84 17.68 -12.69
C GLU A 585 -16.30 16.67 -13.68
N THR A 586 -17.01 16.55 -14.81
CA THR A 586 -16.51 15.88 -16.02
C THR A 586 -16.60 16.84 -17.20
N SER A 587 -15.45 17.19 -17.76
CA SER A 587 -15.39 18.17 -18.83
C SER A 587 -14.31 17.86 -19.87
N SER A 588 -14.52 18.36 -21.08
CA SER A 588 -13.55 18.29 -22.19
C SER A 588 -13.10 16.87 -22.57
N CYS A 589 -13.94 15.86 -22.34
CA CYS A 589 -13.63 14.45 -22.64
C CYS A 589 -14.77 13.76 -23.37
N THR A 590 -14.48 12.57 -23.87
CA THR A 590 -15.44 11.66 -24.49
C THR A 590 -15.67 10.43 -23.61
N ILE A 591 -16.92 10.08 -23.38
CA ILE A 591 -17.30 8.88 -22.64
C ILE A 591 -17.99 7.94 -23.61
N THR A 592 -17.38 6.79 -23.87
CA THR A 592 -17.86 5.81 -24.84
C THR A 592 -18.15 4.46 -24.20
N ASN A 593 -19.22 3.82 -24.68
CA ASN A 593 -19.59 2.47 -24.29
C ASN A 593 -20.14 1.73 -25.51
N GLU A 594 -19.27 1.12 -26.29
CA GLU A 594 -19.59 0.63 -27.63
C GLU A 594 -20.73 -0.39 -27.67
N ASN A 595 -20.70 -1.37 -26.78
CA ASN A 595 -21.60 -2.52 -26.83
C ASN A 595 -22.44 -2.69 -25.56
N GLY A 596 -22.23 -1.85 -24.57
CA GLY A 596 -22.80 -1.99 -23.24
C GLY A 596 -23.99 -1.10 -22.96
N SER A 597 -24.46 -1.18 -21.74
CA SER A 597 -25.57 -0.40 -21.20
C SER A 597 -25.09 0.46 -20.05
N TYR A 598 -25.86 1.51 -19.74
CA TYR A 598 -25.64 2.39 -18.59
C TYR A 598 -24.40 3.28 -18.75
N THR A 599 -24.57 4.34 -19.53
CA THR A 599 -23.55 5.37 -19.76
C THR A 599 -24.02 6.69 -19.21
N GLY A 600 -23.26 7.28 -18.31
CA GLY A 600 -23.59 8.57 -17.70
C GLY A 600 -22.43 9.57 -17.74
N GLY A 601 -22.77 10.84 -17.86
CA GLY A 601 -21.77 11.90 -17.79
C GLY A 601 -21.07 11.99 -16.43
N ILE A 602 -21.74 11.53 -15.36
CA ILE A 602 -21.21 11.44 -14.00
C ILE A 602 -21.13 9.98 -13.56
N ALA A 603 -22.25 9.26 -13.54
CA ALA A 603 -22.28 7.86 -13.12
C ALA A 603 -22.99 6.96 -14.15
N GLY A 604 -22.42 5.79 -14.44
CA GLY A 604 -23.06 4.80 -15.32
C GLY A 604 -24.32 4.22 -14.69
N LEU A 605 -24.19 3.65 -13.51
CA LEU A 605 -25.29 3.17 -12.66
C LEU A 605 -25.12 3.70 -11.24
N THR A 606 -26.22 4.11 -10.60
CA THR A 606 -26.18 4.50 -9.18
C THR A 606 -27.32 3.88 -8.39
N GLY A 607 -26.98 3.33 -7.21
CA GLY A 607 -27.91 2.98 -6.13
C GLY A 607 -27.89 4.01 -4.98
N ALA A 608 -27.12 5.08 -5.08
CA ALA A 608 -26.76 5.96 -3.98
C ALA A 608 -27.00 7.45 -4.32
N THR A 609 -26.41 8.36 -3.56
CA THR A 609 -26.63 9.80 -3.72
C THR A 609 -25.62 10.45 -4.68
N VAL A 610 -26.14 11.10 -5.71
CA VAL A 610 -25.40 11.90 -6.69
C VAL A 610 -25.92 13.33 -6.66
N LEU A 611 -25.14 14.28 -6.12
CA LEU A 611 -25.61 15.61 -5.77
C LEU A 611 -24.67 16.72 -6.23
N GLY A 612 -25.17 17.71 -6.94
CA GLY A 612 -24.43 18.96 -7.26
C GLY A 612 -23.19 18.73 -8.13
N ASN A 613 -23.26 17.82 -9.10
CA ASN A 613 -22.17 17.54 -10.02
C ASN A 613 -22.40 18.21 -11.36
N PHE A 614 -21.33 18.42 -12.12
CA PHE A 614 -21.36 19.04 -13.43
C PHE A 614 -20.80 18.11 -14.50
N SER A 615 -21.48 18.02 -15.66
CA SER A 615 -21.03 17.21 -16.79
C SER A 615 -21.12 17.98 -18.09
N LYS A 616 -19.97 18.21 -18.75
CA LYS A 616 -19.84 18.78 -20.08
C LYS A 616 -18.94 17.90 -20.94
N CYS A 617 -19.47 16.79 -21.42
CA CYS A 617 -18.71 15.81 -22.20
C CYS A 617 -19.55 15.25 -23.37
N THR A 618 -18.87 14.59 -24.31
CA THR A 618 -19.53 13.86 -25.39
C THR A 618 -19.82 12.45 -24.93
N LEU A 619 -21.08 12.01 -25.04
CA LEU A 619 -21.51 10.69 -24.62
C LEU A 619 -21.88 9.83 -25.83
N SER A 620 -21.42 8.58 -25.84
CA SER A 620 -21.82 7.58 -26.82
C SER A 620 -22.03 6.22 -26.12
N GLY A 621 -23.19 5.63 -26.33
CA GLY A 621 -23.53 4.33 -25.74
C GLY A 621 -24.73 3.69 -26.42
N LYS A 622 -24.93 2.40 -26.19
CA LYS A 622 -25.96 1.60 -26.86
C LYS A 622 -27.33 1.72 -26.20
N LYS A 623 -27.38 1.69 -24.87
CA LYS A 623 -28.63 1.76 -24.08
C LYS A 623 -28.40 2.51 -22.78
N TYR A 624 -29.46 3.17 -22.30
CA TYR A 624 -29.45 3.89 -21.02
C TYR A 624 -28.32 4.92 -20.95
N VAL A 625 -28.35 5.87 -21.89
CA VAL A 625 -27.40 6.97 -21.98
C VAL A 625 -28.03 8.21 -21.37
N GLY A 626 -27.43 8.75 -20.32
CA GLY A 626 -27.90 9.94 -19.63
C GLY A 626 -26.82 10.98 -19.41
N GLY A 627 -27.15 12.27 -19.58
CA GLY A 627 -26.18 13.36 -19.40
C GLY A 627 -25.51 13.39 -18.03
N ILE A 628 -26.21 12.92 -17.00
CA ILE A 628 -25.68 12.78 -15.63
C ILE A 628 -25.53 11.31 -15.25
N VAL A 629 -26.63 10.57 -15.24
CA VAL A 629 -26.66 9.15 -14.81
C VAL A 629 -27.27 8.31 -15.93
N GLY A 630 -26.64 7.18 -16.24
CA GLY A 630 -27.18 6.21 -17.20
C GLY A 630 -28.44 5.53 -16.65
N SER A 631 -28.43 5.11 -15.39
CA SER A 631 -29.63 4.60 -14.69
C SER A 631 -29.46 4.71 -13.17
N GLY A 632 -30.59 4.84 -12.46
CA GLY A 632 -30.70 4.66 -11.02
C GLY A 632 -31.36 3.34 -10.67
N VAL A 633 -31.01 2.76 -9.52
CA VAL A 633 -31.72 1.60 -8.97
C VAL A 633 -32.85 2.07 -8.03
N GLN A 634 -33.89 1.27 -7.92
CA GLN A 634 -35.06 1.63 -7.12
C GLN A 634 -34.79 1.43 -5.62
N GLU A 635 -33.95 0.49 -5.27
CA GLU A 635 -33.61 0.11 -3.91
C GLU A 635 -32.12 -0.30 -3.88
N ASN A 636 -31.37 0.23 -2.94
CA ASN A 636 -29.96 -0.08 -2.77
C ASN A 636 -29.72 -1.01 -1.57
N VAL A 637 -28.45 -1.19 -1.18
CA VAL A 637 -28.01 -2.13 -0.14
C VAL A 637 -28.61 -1.83 1.25
N ASP A 638 -28.88 -0.58 1.56
CA ASP A 638 -29.46 -0.14 2.84
C ASP A 638 -31.01 0.03 2.78
N GLY A 639 -31.63 -0.37 1.67
CA GLY A 639 -33.06 -0.20 1.46
C GLY A 639 -33.48 1.22 1.06
N SER A 640 -32.54 2.15 0.89
CA SER A 640 -32.81 3.46 0.31
C SER A 640 -32.76 3.38 -1.23
N GLY A 641 -33.43 4.27 -1.91
CA GLY A 641 -33.34 4.39 -3.37
C GLY A 641 -32.27 5.38 -3.79
N SER A 642 -31.88 5.35 -5.07
CA SER A 642 -30.99 6.33 -5.64
C SER A 642 -31.54 7.76 -5.51
N SER A 643 -30.67 8.72 -5.18
CA SER A 643 -31.00 10.14 -5.08
C SER A 643 -30.12 10.94 -6.03
N VAL A 644 -30.69 11.46 -7.11
CA VAL A 644 -29.98 12.26 -8.14
C VAL A 644 -30.57 13.66 -8.16
N ARG A 645 -29.84 14.67 -7.64
CA ARG A 645 -30.36 16.02 -7.46
C ARG A 645 -29.33 17.10 -7.82
N TRP A 646 -29.81 18.23 -8.35
CA TRP A 646 -29.03 19.46 -8.61
C TRP A 646 -27.74 19.21 -9.41
N ASN A 647 -27.79 18.30 -10.37
CA ASN A 647 -26.69 18.06 -11.29
C ASN A 647 -26.94 18.79 -12.60
N TYR A 648 -25.90 19.25 -13.26
CA TYR A 648 -25.96 20.09 -14.44
C TYR A 648 -25.16 19.52 -15.61
#